data_10b1f4e948f5dc058b90a59abe607bd7
#
_entry.id   10b1f4e948f5dc058b90a59abe607bd7
#
_cell.length_a   1.000
_cell.length_b   1.000
_cell.length_c   1.000
_cell.angle_alpha   90.00
_cell.angle_beta   90.00
_cell.angle_gamma   90.00
#
_symmetry.space_group_name_H-M   'P 1'
#
loop_
_entity.id
_entity.type
_entity.pdbx_description
1 polymer ?
#
loop_
_entity_poly.entity_id
_entity_poly.type
_entity_poly.pdbx_seq_one_letter_code
_entity_poly.pdbx_strand_id
1 'polypeptide(L)'
;MKKTVFLFFILIISICIFNPIQLNATSQQDADINEVDSIPGFDNNGNLIYHKKEAFKNFSYFSNKKTYSLNNSIVDFYSKASSTEVVTYTNYYSGKSGYLNGFCASDAAFLGFDENGNVIFKVAGVVGIVDSSKANIVDFSDVKSISHYEVYNNKLYHYIAKNLYMEEDYLSINYIGPSPSYMNINQIYYSYDGHYFYTDYKTMISDYINNTYVNSVNSSNPYFNYYQYLPSRSKTKLRASQLDTFTASKVSTGKMLNHGVDFITNQDKYGVNALLMYANAVLESGWGTSQIAMDKNNLFGHGAVDSNPYYGANGYETVGDCITYHAKIFISEGYCDAKDAMGRYYGSHLGDKESGINVKYASDPYWGEKIAVLCWQADSYYESIDSYNYNISVKISNNNINIYSDLGKLVLYDTGEFSFYPVIILENEGNYLKIQSDTTLNSSRTAIIQDQGEYDYSLNYAYVLNSDFNENTVEKIVNQWIQDKNGNYYWYDENGNKTIGWKYINDNWYYFDSQGIMQKGWLKYSNRWYYLSDNGYMLTGFQNIEGKTYYFASDGIMQTGWQKIENDTYFFCGDGNMYTGWLKQNNHYYYFIKNGAMLKGLNTVDGVSYYFDESGIMRTGWIKISNQYYYFNGSGAMVKNQWVGNYYLLSTGIMATNQWIGNYYVGADGAWIPNAPVTKWVKEGNNWKYLNTKTNTYSTSKWEKINNVWYYFNEESIMVTGLNTIEGKDYYFNTSGAMVTGWGKLNNKWYYFQASGAMAKSQWIQDYYLKENGEMATSEIVGMYYVDSTGAYVKNKWVLIGEDYYYFDGSGKMVKNKWIGDYYLGSDGKMARDTWIGDYYVDENGKWVPGR
;
A
#
# COMPACT_ATOMS: atom_id res chain seq x y z
N MET A 1 26.82 9.91 24.32
CA MET A 1 26.51 11.29 23.89
C MET A 1 27.19 11.56 22.56
N LYS A 2 26.54 11.29 21.47
CA LYS A 2 26.95 11.75 20.13
C LYS A 2 25.81 12.62 19.60
N LYS A 3 26.09 13.91 19.46
CA LYS A 3 25.18 14.88 18.85
C LYS A 3 25.17 14.61 17.34
N THR A 4 24.06 14.16 16.81
CA THR A 4 23.81 14.13 15.38
C THR A 4 23.33 15.51 14.98
N VAL A 5 24.16 16.23 14.23
CA VAL A 5 23.81 17.50 13.63
C VAL A 5 22.95 17.16 12.41
N PHE A 6 21.67 17.52 12.44
CA PHE A 6 20.82 17.55 11.25
C PHE A 6 21.25 18.76 10.40
N LEU A 7 21.96 18.52 9.31
CA LEU A 7 22.12 19.51 8.26
C LEU A 7 20.82 19.51 7.41
N PHE A 8 20.09 20.61 7.43
CA PHE A 8 19.07 20.90 6.46
C PHE A 8 19.73 21.11 5.10
N PHE A 9 19.59 20.15 4.19
CA PHE A 9 19.92 20.35 2.78
C PHE A 9 18.69 20.92 2.06
N ILE A 10 18.80 22.12 1.57
CA ILE A 10 17.86 22.71 0.61
C ILE A 10 18.16 22.04 -0.74
N LEU A 11 17.23 21.22 -1.20
CA LEU A 11 17.32 20.49 -2.45
C LEU A 11 16.74 21.36 -3.56
N ILE A 12 17.56 21.78 -4.51
CA ILE A 12 17.09 22.36 -5.78
C ILE A 12 17.17 21.23 -6.81
N ILE A 13 15.99 20.83 -7.29
CA ILE A 13 15.88 19.82 -8.34
C ILE A 13 16.02 20.53 -9.67
N SER A 14 17.10 20.27 -10.40
CA SER A 14 17.17 20.60 -11.82
C SER A 14 16.36 19.55 -12.58
N ILE A 15 15.14 19.92 -12.93
CA ILE A 15 14.24 19.08 -13.70
C ILE A 15 14.63 19.25 -15.17
N CYS A 16 15.11 18.17 -15.78
CA CYS A 16 15.37 18.12 -17.22
C CYS A 16 14.03 18.08 -18.00
N ILE A 17 13.23 19.14 -17.89
CA ILE A 17 11.95 19.26 -18.61
C ILE A 17 12.08 20.37 -19.63
N PHE A 18 11.95 20.05 -20.88
CA PHE A 18 11.88 21.02 -21.96
C PHE A 18 10.43 21.29 -22.37
N ASN A 19 10.03 22.56 -22.29
CA ASN A 19 8.93 23.06 -23.09
C ASN A 19 9.45 23.24 -24.54
N PRO A 20 8.75 22.74 -25.57
CA PRO A 20 9.12 23.01 -26.94
C PRO A 20 8.73 24.43 -27.33
N ILE A 21 9.45 25.44 -26.84
CA ILE A 21 9.38 26.80 -27.32
C ILE A 21 10.61 27.05 -28.15
N GLN A 22 10.39 27.54 -29.39
CA GLN A 22 11.38 27.84 -30.39
C GLN A 22 12.64 28.50 -29.83
N LEU A 23 13.78 27.86 -30.08
CA LEU A 23 15.11 28.43 -29.88
C LEU A 23 15.36 29.55 -30.88
N ASN A 24 15.24 30.82 -30.47
CA ASN A 24 15.98 31.91 -31.07
C ASN A 24 17.23 32.11 -30.20
N ALA A 25 18.36 31.73 -30.78
CA ALA A 25 19.67 31.95 -30.17
C ALA A 25 20.01 33.43 -30.15
N THR A 26 20.14 34.02 -28.97
CA THR A 26 20.93 35.23 -28.76
C THR A 26 21.79 35.06 -27.52
N SER A 27 23.11 35.20 -27.75
CA SER A 27 24.15 35.20 -26.74
C SER A 27 23.98 36.35 -25.73
N GLN A 28 24.15 36.06 -24.40
CA GLN A 28 24.87 36.99 -23.50
C GLN A 28 25.16 36.41 -22.11
N GLN A 29 26.44 36.31 -21.82
CA GLN A 29 27.25 36.60 -20.63
C GLN A 29 26.82 36.24 -19.21
N ASP A 30 27.78 35.59 -18.59
CA ASP A 30 28.06 35.25 -17.20
C ASP A 30 27.41 36.10 -16.12
N ALA A 31 26.73 35.42 -15.21
CA ALA A 31 26.55 35.82 -13.82
C ALA A 31 26.63 34.54 -12.94
N ASP A 32 27.48 34.60 -11.94
CA ASP A 32 27.72 33.59 -10.93
C ASP A 32 26.41 32.93 -10.42
N ILE A 33 26.22 31.65 -10.72
CA ILE A 33 25.10 30.87 -10.19
C ILE A 33 25.67 29.64 -9.51
N ASN A 34 25.74 29.72 -8.17
CA ASN A 34 25.93 28.56 -7.28
C ASN A 34 24.60 27.83 -7.05
N GLU A 35 23.94 27.36 -8.08
CA GLU A 35 22.84 26.41 -7.96
C GLU A 35 23.24 25.08 -8.58
N VAL A 36 23.38 24.08 -7.73
CA VAL A 36 23.90 22.75 -8.09
C VAL A 36 22.76 21.90 -8.64
N ASP A 37 22.79 21.65 -9.94
CA ASP A 37 21.90 20.69 -10.61
C ASP A 37 22.02 19.29 -9.98
N SER A 38 20.92 18.72 -9.54
CA SER A 38 20.86 17.37 -9.02
C SER A 38 19.92 16.49 -9.86
N ILE A 39 20.32 15.25 -10.09
CA ILE A 39 19.62 14.29 -10.94
C ILE A 39 19.05 13.18 -10.09
N PRO A 40 17.75 12.84 -10.21
CA PRO A 40 17.13 11.77 -9.44
C PRO A 40 17.63 10.39 -9.90
N GLY A 41 17.82 9.50 -8.92
CA GLY A 41 18.16 8.10 -9.10
C GLY A 41 17.66 7.27 -7.91
N PHE A 42 17.91 5.98 -7.93
CA PHE A 42 17.56 5.07 -6.83
C PHE A 42 18.81 4.37 -6.29
N ASP A 43 18.89 4.23 -4.96
CA ASP A 43 19.93 3.45 -4.30
C ASP A 43 19.60 1.93 -4.32
N ASN A 44 20.51 1.10 -3.79
CA ASN A 44 20.34 -0.36 -3.68
C ASN A 44 19.11 -0.79 -2.86
N ASN A 45 18.55 0.11 -2.06
CA ASN A 45 17.36 -0.13 -1.25
C ASN A 45 16.08 0.40 -1.91
N GLY A 46 16.19 0.98 -3.12
CA GLY A 46 15.10 1.60 -3.85
C GLY A 46 14.69 2.97 -3.31
N ASN A 47 15.51 3.62 -2.49
CA ASN A 47 15.22 4.97 -2.03
C ASN A 47 15.56 5.98 -3.12
N LEU A 48 14.68 6.95 -3.34
CA LEU A 48 14.93 8.05 -4.25
C LEU A 48 16.08 8.91 -3.72
N ILE A 49 17.16 9.04 -4.48
CA ILE A 49 18.37 9.80 -4.18
C ILE A 49 18.62 10.83 -5.27
N TYR A 50 19.47 11.82 -4.97
CA TYR A 50 19.78 12.90 -5.93
C TYR A 50 21.29 13.06 -6.03
N HIS A 51 21.80 12.92 -7.26
CA HIS A 51 23.21 13.07 -7.57
C HIS A 51 23.54 14.51 -7.94
N LYS A 52 24.59 15.06 -7.33
CA LYS A 52 25.18 16.33 -7.74
C LYS A 52 26.29 16.07 -8.76
N LYS A 53 26.33 16.85 -9.81
CA LYS A 53 27.44 16.81 -10.74
C LYS A 53 28.66 17.47 -10.10
N GLU A 54 29.72 16.67 -9.89
CA GLU A 54 31.02 17.23 -9.52
C GLU A 54 31.73 17.76 -10.78
N ALA A 55 32.29 18.96 -10.69
CA ALA A 55 33.09 19.52 -11.78
C ALA A 55 34.30 18.61 -12.04
N PHE A 56 34.37 18.00 -13.21
CA PHE A 56 35.47 17.16 -13.60
C PHE A 56 36.77 17.96 -13.64
N LYS A 57 37.76 17.59 -12.86
CA LYS A 57 39.15 17.90 -13.13
C LYS A 57 39.56 17.13 -14.39
N ASN A 58 39.86 17.88 -15.48
CA ASN A 58 40.27 17.38 -16.79
C ASN A 58 41.08 16.08 -16.71
N PHE A 59 40.45 14.94 -17.01
CA PHE A 59 41.14 13.75 -17.48
C PHE A 59 41.32 13.91 -19.00
N SER A 60 42.46 14.48 -19.40
CA SER A 60 42.85 14.45 -20.79
C SER A 60 43.31 13.04 -21.16
N TYR A 61 42.37 12.19 -21.62
CA TYR A 61 42.75 10.99 -22.37
C TYR A 61 43.16 11.42 -23.78
N PHE A 62 44.41 11.15 -24.11
CA PHE A 62 45.03 11.42 -25.39
C PHE A 62 44.28 10.72 -26.53
N SER A 63 43.75 11.48 -27.49
CA SER A 63 43.30 11.00 -28.76
C SER A 63 44.51 10.71 -29.66
N ASN A 64 45.13 9.55 -29.50
CA ASN A 64 45.83 8.94 -30.60
C ASN A 64 44.79 8.26 -31.49
N LYS A 65 44.88 8.41 -32.83
CA LYS A 65 44.05 7.73 -33.82
C LYS A 65 44.00 6.23 -33.54
N LYS A 66 43.14 5.80 -32.66
CA LYS A 66 42.76 4.39 -32.44
C LYS A 66 41.79 4.02 -33.56
N THR A 67 42.06 2.95 -34.26
CA THR A 67 41.05 2.24 -35.04
C THR A 67 40.06 1.62 -34.03
N TYR A 68 38.87 2.19 -33.95
CA TYR A 68 37.82 1.69 -33.06
C TYR A 68 37.28 0.33 -33.62
N SER A 69 37.21 -0.68 -32.77
CA SER A 69 36.55 -1.94 -33.12
C SER A 69 35.05 -1.79 -32.85
N LEU A 70 34.22 -1.89 -33.89
CA LEU A 70 32.76 -1.74 -33.78
C LEU A 70 32.18 -2.60 -32.66
N ASN A 71 32.62 -3.85 -32.51
CA ASN A 71 32.06 -4.79 -31.54
C ASN A 71 32.69 -4.68 -30.13
N ASN A 72 33.64 -3.77 -29.89
CA ASN A 72 34.38 -3.66 -28.63
C ASN A 72 34.51 -2.21 -28.16
N SER A 73 33.62 -1.32 -28.61
CA SER A 73 33.62 0.08 -28.22
C SER A 73 32.27 0.50 -27.68
N ILE A 74 32.29 1.50 -26.81
CA ILE A 74 31.14 2.09 -26.15
C ILE A 74 31.18 3.60 -26.33
N VAL A 75 30.02 4.23 -26.44
CA VAL A 75 29.89 5.69 -26.44
C VAL A 75 29.87 6.17 -24.98
N ASP A 76 30.73 7.16 -24.67
CA ASP A 76 30.75 7.87 -23.40
C ASP A 76 30.28 9.31 -23.63
N PHE A 77 29.04 9.61 -23.20
CA PHE A 77 28.50 10.96 -23.19
C PHE A 77 28.90 11.76 -21.95
N TYR A 78 29.12 11.10 -20.84
CA TYR A 78 29.35 11.74 -19.55
C TYR A 78 30.60 12.61 -19.53
N SER A 79 31.68 12.14 -20.15
CA SER A 79 32.95 12.89 -20.20
C SER A 79 32.89 14.16 -21.04
N LYS A 80 31.88 14.27 -21.91
CA LYS A 80 31.67 15.44 -22.80
C LYS A 80 30.53 16.33 -22.32
N ALA A 81 29.63 15.83 -21.49
CA ALA A 81 28.47 16.59 -21.03
C ALA A 81 28.85 17.62 -19.97
N SER A 82 28.46 18.87 -20.16
CA SER A 82 28.38 19.84 -19.06
C SER A 82 27.11 19.61 -18.23
N SER A 83 27.00 20.18 -17.03
CA SER A 83 25.85 19.97 -16.12
C SER A 83 24.52 20.42 -16.74
N THR A 84 24.55 21.39 -17.63
CA THR A 84 23.40 22.04 -18.27
C THR A 84 23.29 21.71 -19.75
N GLU A 85 24.27 21.01 -20.32
CA GLU A 85 24.30 20.74 -21.76
C GLU A 85 23.52 19.49 -22.12
N VAL A 86 22.48 19.70 -22.90
CA VAL A 86 21.72 18.65 -23.56
C VAL A 86 22.39 18.26 -24.85
N VAL A 87 22.64 16.97 -25.06
CA VAL A 87 23.15 16.44 -26.33
C VAL A 87 21.98 16.30 -27.29
N THR A 88 21.99 17.11 -28.34
CA THR A 88 21.03 17.02 -29.46
C THR A 88 21.53 15.98 -30.47
N TYR A 89 20.65 15.08 -30.90
CA TYR A 89 20.92 14.07 -31.92
C TYR A 89 19.87 14.09 -33.03
N THR A 90 20.17 13.48 -34.14
CA THR A 90 19.22 13.17 -35.21
C THR A 90 18.85 11.70 -35.11
N ASN A 91 17.54 11.38 -34.97
CA ASN A 91 17.10 9.99 -35.02
C ASN A 91 17.45 9.36 -36.36
N TYR A 92 18.13 8.22 -36.32
CA TYR A 92 18.71 7.58 -37.52
C TYR A 92 17.67 7.19 -38.56
N TYR A 93 16.50 6.71 -38.13
CA TYR A 93 15.44 6.21 -39.00
C TYR A 93 14.49 7.32 -39.48
N SER A 94 14.07 8.21 -38.59
CA SER A 94 13.07 9.23 -38.93
C SER A 94 13.66 10.56 -39.38
N GLY A 95 14.96 10.80 -39.18
CA GLY A 95 15.62 12.09 -39.44
C GLY A 95 15.16 13.22 -38.52
N LYS A 96 14.30 12.96 -37.53
CA LYS A 96 13.81 13.99 -36.60
C LYS A 96 14.85 14.29 -35.54
N SER A 97 14.86 15.54 -35.05
CA SER A 97 15.71 15.92 -33.93
C SER A 97 15.18 15.36 -32.61
N GLY A 98 16.08 14.80 -31.81
CA GLY A 98 15.90 14.40 -30.44
C GLY A 98 16.97 14.99 -29.53
N TYR A 99 16.85 14.76 -28.24
CA TYR A 99 17.81 15.27 -27.25
C TYR A 99 17.89 14.30 -26.05
N LEU A 100 19.05 14.29 -25.39
CA LEU A 100 19.30 13.57 -24.16
C LEU A 100 20.29 14.33 -23.26
N ASN A 101 20.26 14.06 -21.97
CA ASN A 101 21.26 14.53 -21.03
C ASN A 101 22.35 13.46 -20.89
N GLY A 102 23.59 13.76 -21.31
CA GLY A 102 24.71 12.84 -21.24
C GLY A 102 25.14 12.45 -19.82
N PHE A 103 24.70 13.18 -18.80
CA PHE A 103 24.89 12.79 -17.41
C PHE A 103 23.93 11.67 -16.99
N CYS A 104 22.71 11.67 -17.54
CA CYS A 104 21.70 10.63 -17.29
C CYS A 104 21.93 9.38 -18.13
N ALA A 105 22.54 9.54 -19.29
CA ALA A 105 22.92 8.46 -20.20
C ALA A 105 24.44 8.49 -20.41
N SER A 106 25.20 8.12 -19.39
CA SER A 106 26.65 8.18 -19.43
C SER A 106 27.25 7.25 -20.49
N ASP A 107 26.59 6.12 -20.76
CA ASP A 107 26.99 5.13 -21.76
C ASP A 107 25.89 4.83 -22.78
N ALA A 108 26.31 4.47 -24.01
CA ALA A 108 25.44 4.01 -25.07
C ALA A 108 26.18 3.01 -26.00
N ALA A 109 25.42 2.20 -26.71
CA ALA A 109 26.00 1.31 -27.71
C ALA A 109 26.63 2.10 -28.86
N PHE A 110 27.88 1.80 -29.24
CA PHE A 110 28.52 2.36 -30.40
C PHE A 110 28.20 1.52 -31.65
N LEU A 111 27.51 2.09 -32.63
CA LEU A 111 27.10 1.37 -33.85
C LEU A 111 27.92 1.75 -35.09
N GLY A 112 28.80 2.74 -34.97
CA GLY A 112 29.67 3.18 -36.07
C GLY A 112 29.66 4.71 -36.28
N PHE A 113 30.09 5.11 -37.48
CA PHE A 113 30.07 6.48 -37.92
C PHE A 113 29.23 6.63 -39.19
N ASP A 114 28.55 7.77 -39.35
CA ASP A 114 27.92 8.13 -40.62
C ASP A 114 28.98 8.59 -41.66
N GLU A 115 28.54 8.91 -42.86
CA GLU A 115 29.43 9.39 -43.95
C GLU A 115 30.14 10.70 -43.61
N ASN A 116 29.65 11.48 -42.67
CA ASN A 116 30.21 12.76 -42.22
C ASN A 116 31.13 12.60 -40.99
N GLY A 117 31.28 11.35 -40.48
CA GLY A 117 32.07 11.06 -39.30
C GLY A 117 31.40 11.32 -37.98
N ASN A 118 30.08 11.52 -37.96
CA ASN A 118 29.29 11.62 -36.75
C ASN A 118 29.06 10.21 -36.13
N VAL A 119 28.90 10.17 -34.79
CA VAL A 119 28.75 8.93 -34.06
C VAL A 119 27.31 8.43 -34.15
N ILE A 120 27.14 7.19 -34.59
CA ILE A 120 25.86 6.45 -34.52
C ILE A 120 25.83 5.66 -33.22
N PHE A 121 24.80 5.88 -32.42
CA PHE A 121 24.66 5.24 -31.12
C PHE A 121 23.26 4.67 -30.90
N LYS A 122 23.11 3.77 -29.91
CA LYS A 122 21.80 3.33 -29.40
C LYS A 122 21.75 3.49 -27.88
N VAL A 123 20.67 4.11 -27.37
CA VAL A 123 20.36 4.24 -25.94
C VAL A 123 18.86 4.41 -25.72
N ALA A 124 18.28 3.79 -24.69
CA ALA A 124 16.87 3.89 -24.34
C ALA A 124 15.95 3.80 -25.59
N GLY A 125 16.10 2.72 -26.35
CA GLY A 125 15.32 2.40 -27.55
C GLY A 125 15.77 3.12 -28.80
N VAL A 126 16.19 4.39 -28.74
CA VAL A 126 16.49 5.19 -29.93
C VAL A 126 17.86 4.89 -30.54
N VAL A 127 17.93 4.86 -31.87
CA VAL A 127 19.17 4.95 -32.62
C VAL A 127 19.36 6.39 -33.08
N GLY A 128 20.45 7.04 -32.63
CA GLY A 128 20.71 8.44 -32.87
C GLY A 128 22.05 8.69 -33.57
N ILE A 129 22.16 9.84 -34.27
CA ILE A 129 23.39 10.34 -34.85
C ILE A 129 23.75 11.63 -34.10
N VAL A 130 24.96 11.68 -33.55
CA VAL A 130 25.47 12.84 -32.82
C VAL A 130 26.82 13.31 -33.37
N ASP A 131 27.06 14.59 -33.34
CA ASP A 131 28.36 15.16 -33.69
C ASP A 131 29.48 14.56 -32.83
N SER A 132 30.57 14.14 -33.46
CA SER A 132 31.68 13.44 -32.80
C SER A 132 32.37 14.26 -31.69
N SER A 133 32.16 15.58 -31.68
CA SER A 133 32.65 16.44 -30.58
C SER A 133 31.85 16.31 -29.29
N LYS A 134 30.64 15.71 -29.36
CA LYS A 134 29.71 15.60 -28.24
C LYS A 134 29.76 14.22 -27.57
N ALA A 135 30.54 13.27 -28.08
CA ALA A 135 30.68 11.93 -27.55
C ALA A 135 32.12 11.45 -27.61
N ASN A 136 32.56 10.68 -26.63
CA ASN A 136 33.81 9.94 -26.69
C ASN A 136 33.51 8.47 -27.08
N ILE A 137 34.46 7.87 -27.79
CA ILE A 137 34.43 6.41 -28.04
C ILE A 137 35.51 5.77 -27.20
N VAL A 138 35.12 4.81 -26.37
CA VAL A 138 35.97 4.12 -25.38
C VAL A 138 36.02 2.65 -25.72
N ASP A 139 37.21 2.01 -25.57
CA ASP A 139 37.33 0.56 -25.69
C ASP A 139 36.63 -0.10 -24.49
N PHE A 140 35.83 -1.14 -24.77
CA PHE A 140 35.08 -1.83 -23.70
C PHE A 140 36.02 -2.43 -22.63
N SER A 141 37.26 -2.78 -22.98
CA SER A 141 38.26 -3.26 -22.02
C SER A 141 38.75 -2.22 -21.02
N ASP A 142 38.57 -0.92 -21.33
CA ASP A 142 38.97 0.20 -20.48
C ASP A 142 37.83 0.66 -19.54
N VAL A 143 36.66 0.04 -19.67
CA VAL A 143 35.44 0.38 -18.90
C VAL A 143 35.33 -0.49 -17.65
N LYS A 144 35.02 0.11 -16.51
CA LYS A 144 34.84 -0.55 -15.21
C LYS A 144 33.38 -0.70 -14.80
N SER A 145 32.52 0.25 -15.16
CA SER A 145 31.08 0.22 -14.96
C SER A 145 30.35 0.55 -16.26
N ILE A 146 29.32 -0.22 -16.56
CA ILE A 146 28.45 -0.05 -17.72
C ILE A 146 27.01 -0.30 -17.28
N SER A 147 26.06 0.36 -17.93
CA SER A 147 24.65 0.10 -17.72
C SER A 147 24.31 -1.34 -18.09
N HIS A 148 23.63 -2.04 -17.20
CA HIS A 148 23.32 -3.46 -17.33
C HIS A 148 22.12 -3.86 -16.47
N TYR A 149 21.65 -5.08 -16.66
CA TYR A 149 20.52 -5.66 -15.93
C TYR A 149 20.97 -6.88 -15.13
N GLU A 150 20.42 -6.99 -13.91
CA GLU A 150 20.64 -8.16 -13.05
C GLU A 150 19.35 -8.61 -12.38
N VAL A 151 19.28 -9.91 -12.06
CA VAL A 151 18.19 -10.50 -11.27
C VAL A 151 18.65 -10.69 -9.83
N TYR A 152 17.95 -10.08 -8.90
CA TYR A 152 18.13 -10.29 -7.48
C TYR A 152 16.78 -10.52 -6.78
N ASN A 153 16.65 -11.57 -5.97
CA ASN A 153 15.42 -11.96 -5.27
C ASN A 153 14.16 -11.98 -6.16
N ASN A 154 14.26 -12.63 -7.34
CA ASN A 154 13.20 -12.72 -8.35
C ASN A 154 12.70 -11.36 -8.87
N LYS A 155 13.51 -10.35 -8.79
CA LYS A 155 13.26 -8.99 -9.27
C LYS A 155 14.31 -8.63 -10.30
N LEU A 156 13.91 -7.97 -11.37
CA LEU A 156 14.80 -7.45 -12.39
C LEU A 156 15.18 -6.00 -12.05
N TYR A 157 16.47 -5.73 -12.02
CA TYR A 157 17.04 -4.42 -11.79
C TYR A 157 17.83 -3.92 -12.98
N HIS A 158 17.70 -2.65 -13.30
CA HIS A 158 18.53 -1.95 -14.25
C HIS A 158 19.52 -1.05 -13.51
N TYR A 159 20.78 -1.34 -13.64
CA TYR A 159 21.90 -0.57 -13.11
C TYR A 159 22.33 0.44 -14.17
N ILE A 160 22.08 1.71 -13.94
CA ILE A 160 22.44 2.81 -14.85
C ILE A 160 23.79 3.38 -14.43
N ALA A 161 24.80 3.21 -15.27
CA ALA A 161 26.15 3.69 -14.97
C ALA A 161 26.18 5.22 -14.85
N LYS A 162 26.97 5.72 -13.90
CA LYS A 162 27.26 7.15 -13.73
C LYS A 162 28.60 7.53 -14.34
N ASN A 163 29.62 6.71 -14.09
CA ASN A 163 30.97 6.95 -14.61
C ASN A 163 31.61 5.64 -15.04
N LEU A 164 31.93 5.53 -16.32
CA LEU A 164 32.47 4.30 -16.93
C LEU A 164 33.83 3.89 -16.36
N TYR A 165 34.58 4.81 -15.76
CA TYR A 165 35.96 4.58 -15.30
C TYR A 165 36.06 4.26 -13.81
N MET A 166 34.96 4.27 -13.07
CA MET A 166 34.91 3.94 -11.65
C MET A 166 34.16 2.62 -11.46
N GLU A 167 34.61 1.80 -10.52
CA GLU A 167 33.96 0.52 -10.18
C GLU A 167 32.68 0.81 -9.38
N GLU A 168 31.56 0.13 -9.75
CA GLU A 168 30.28 0.19 -9.04
C GLU A 168 29.70 1.61 -8.84
N ASP A 169 30.01 2.55 -9.74
CA ASP A 169 29.47 3.92 -9.69
C ASP A 169 28.22 4.06 -10.57
N TYR A 170 27.05 3.86 -9.93
CA TYR A 170 25.75 3.91 -10.60
C TYR A 170 25.00 5.18 -10.27
N LEU A 171 24.37 5.77 -11.28
CA LEU A 171 23.44 6.89 -11.16
C LEU A 171 22.11 6.44 -10.54
N SER A 172 21.66 5.26 -10.90
CA SER A 172 20.40 4.71 -10.43
C SER A 172 20.41 3.19 -10.52
N ILE A 173 19.73 2.54 -9.57
CA ILE A 173 19.44 1.10 -9.59
C ILE A 173 17.93 0.93 -9.57
N ASN A 174 17.37 0.74 -10.75
CA ASN A 174 15.93 0.75 -10.98
C ASN A 174 15.35 -0.64 -10.87
N TYR A 175 14.42 -0.86 -9.94
CA TYR A 175 13.56 -2.04 -9.95
C TYR A 175 12.51 -1.89 -11.06
N ILE A 176 12.58 -2.72 -12.10
CA ILE A 176 11.74 -2.60 -13.29
C ILE A 176 10.65 -3.67 -13.42
N GLY A 177 10.52 -4.53 -12.43
CA GLY A 177 9.47 -5.54 -12.39
C GLY A 177 9.95 -6.93 -11.96
N PRO A 178 9.05 -7.92 -11.92
CA PRO A 178 9.42 -9.30 -11.69
C PRO A 178 10.43 -9.78 -12.71
N SER A 179 11.38 -10.63 -12.29
CA SER A 179 12.38 -11.18 -13.22
C SER A 179 11.73 -12.10 -14.25
N PRO A 180 12.02 -11.91 -15.54
CA PRO A 180 11.66 -12.90 -16.55
C PRO A 180 12.42 -14.21 -16.32
N SER A 181 11.83 -15.29 -16.68
CA SER A 181 12.35 -16.64 -16.44
C SER A 181 13.55 -17.04 -17.27
N TYR A 182 13.70 -16.40 -18.42
CA TYR A 182 14.87 -16.61 -19.25
C TYR A 182 16.13 -15.94 -18.67
N MET A 183 15.99 -15.22 -17.53
CA MET A 183 17.09 -14.58 -16.82
C MET A 183 17.48 -15.36 -15.56
N ASN A 184 18.78 -15.58 -15.38
CA ASN A 184 19.35 -16.26 -14.23
C ASN A 184 19.81 -15.28 -13.16
N ILE A 185 19.69 -15.68 -11.89
CA ILE A 185 20.18 -14.90 -10.74
C ILE A 185 21.71 -14.76 -10.84
N ASN A 186 22.22 -13.57 -10.51
CA ASN A 186 23.64 -13.20 -10.53
C ASN A 186 24.31 -13.27 -11.93
N GLN A 187 23.54 -13.24 -13.01
CA GLN A 187 24.02 -13.10 -14.36
C GLN A 187 23.82 -11.65 -14.83
N ILE A 188 24.85 -11.02 -15.37
CA ILE A 188 24.76 -9.73 -16.03
C ILE A 188 24.16 -9.89 -17.42
N TYR A 189 23.22 -9.00 -17.74
CA TYR A 189 22.59 -8.87 -19.05
C TYR A 189 22.77 -7.44 -19.58
N TYR A 190 23.07 -7.32 -20.87
CA TYR A 190 23.23 -6.05 -21.56
C TYR A 190 22.01 -5.77 -22.43
N SER A 191 21.54 -4.52 -22.43
CA SER A 191 20.51 -4.01 -23.32
C SER A 191 20.54 -2.48 -23.31
N TYR A 192 20.45 -1.84 -24.49
CA TYR A 192 20.26 -0.40 -24.64
C TYR A 192 18.88 -0.03 -25.21
N ASP A 193 17.99 -1.01 -25.33
CA ASP A 193 16.57 -0.77 -25.64
C ASP A 193 15.63 -1.19 -24.51
N GLY A 194 16.13 -1.93 -23.51
CA GLY A 194 15.31 -2.43 -22.41
C GLY A 194 14.36 -3.57 -22.78
N HIS A 195 14.41 -4.06 -24.02
CA HIS A 195 13.50 -5.05 -24.57
C HIS A 195 14.16 -6.39 -24.88
N TYR A 196 15.36 -6.36 -25.44
CA TYR A 196 16.12 -7.52 -25.82
C TYR A 196 17.42 -7.60 -25.04
N PHE A 197 17.66 -8.73 -24.37
CA PHE A 197 18.75 -8.89 -23.42
C PHE A 197 19.81 -9.88 -23.93
N TYR A 198 21.06 -9.59 -23.61
CA TYR A 198 22.22 -10.37 -24.06
C TYR A 198 23.15 -10.65 -22.89
N THR A 199 23.74 -11.84 -22.84
CA THR A 199 24.77 -12.21 -21.87
C THR A 199 26.18 -11.79 -22.28
N ASP A 200 26.34 -11.39 -23.56
CA ASP A 200 27.60 -10.92 -24.12
C ASP A 200 27.43 -9.60 -24.86
N TYR A 201 28.22 -8.58 -24.45
CA TYR A 201 28.18 -7.24 -25.00
C TYR A 201 28.44 -7.20 -26.51
N LYS A 202 29.45 -7.98 -27.00
CA LYS A 202 29.84 -7.96 -28.41
C LYS A 202 28.75 -8.56 -29.31
N THR A 203 28.09 -9.59 -28.83
CA THR A 203 26.95 -10.20 -29.51
C THR A 203 25.79 -9.19 -29.62
N MET A 204 25.50 -8.44 -28.54
CA MET A 204 24.49 -7.36 -28.55
C MET A 204 24.81 -6.30 -29.62
N ILE A 205 26.06 -5.79 -29.65
CA ILE A 205 26.46 -4.77 -30.62
C ILE A 205 26.38 -5.32 -32.05
N SER A 206 26.77 -6.57 -32.27
CA SER A 206 26.66 -7.21 -33.60
C SER A 206 25.20 -7.28 -34.06
N ASP A 207 24.28 -7.65 -33.17
CA ASP A 207 22.85 -7.69 -33.52
C ASP A 207 22.33 -6.29 -33.83
N TYR A 208 22.65 -5.29 -33.00
CA TYR A 208 22.21 -3.90 -33.21
C TYR A 208 22.70 -3.32 -34.53
N ILE A 209 23.96 -3.57 -34.92
CA ILE A 209 24.52 -3.11 -36.21
C ILE A 209 23.78 -3.77 -37.39
N ASN A 210 23.39 -5.05 -37.27
CA ASN A 210 22.63 -5.77 -38.26
C ASN A 210 21.10 -5.54 -38.17
N ASN A 211 20.63 -4.70 -37.27
CA ASN A 211 19.22 -4.44 -37.00
C ASN A 211 18.42 -5.73 -36.75
N THR A 212 18.96 -6.60 -35.90
CA THR A 212 18.38 -7.90 -35.55
C THR A 212 18.51 -8.12 -34.04
N TYR A 213 17.75 -9.08 -33.51
CA TYR A 213 17.78 -9.48 -32.11
C TYR A 213 17.86 -11.01 -31.91
N VAL A 214 18.24 -11.70 -32.95
CA VAL A 214 18.18 -13.19 -33.02
C VAL A 214 19.06 -13.88 -31.99
N ASN A 215 20.12 -13.22 -31.50
CA ASN A 215 21.04 -13.76 -30.49
C ASN A 215 20.71 -13.29 -29.07
N SER A 216 19.65 -12.53 -28.88
CA SER A 216 19.19 -12.18 -27.52
C SER A 216 18.59 -13.41 -26.82
N VAL A 217 18.65 -13.43 -25.50
CA VAL A 217 18.06 -14.53 -24.68
C VAL A 217 16.54 -14.61 -24.78
N ASN A 218 15.91 -13.56 -25.31
CA ASN A 218 14.46 -13.42 -25.46
C ASN A 218 14.05 -12.95 -26.86
N SER A 219 14.75 -13.42 -27.89
CA SER A 219 14.60 -12.98 -29.29
C SER A 219 13.17 -13.05 -29.85
N SER A 220 12.36 -14.02 -29.38
CA SER A 220 10.97 -14.19 -29.80
C SER A 220 9.96 -13.45 -28.94
N ASN A 221 10.37 -12.86 -27.80
CA ASN A 221 9.49 -12.23 -26.82
C ASN A 221 10.17 -11.06 -26.12
N PRO A 222 10.10 -9.84 -26.70
CA PRO A 222 10.68 -8.65 -26.10
C PRO A 222 10.04 -8.37 -24.73
N TYR A 223 10.86 -7.91 -23.79
CA TYR A 223 10.42 -7.52 -22.47
C TYR A 223 9.81 -6.12 -22.48
N PHE A 224 8.76 -5.92 -21.73
CA PHE A 224 8.18 -4.59 -21.48
C PHE A 224 7.95 -4.42 -19.99
N ASN A 225 8.54 -3.39 -19.39
CA ASN A 225 8.22 -2.96 -18.03
C ASN A 225 6.76 -2.49 -17.97
N TYR A 226 5.93 -3.19 -17.21
CA TYR A 226 4.48 -2.98 -17.19
C TYR A 226 4.07 -1.52 -16.99
N TYR A 227 4.59 -0.84 -15.96
CA TYR A 227 4.21 0.55 -15.69
C TYR A 227 4.80 1.56 -16.67
N GLN A 228 5.96 1.26 -17.26
CA GLN A 228 6.58 2.11 -18.27
C GLN A 228 5.80 2.08 -19.59
N TYR A 229 5.22 0.90 -19.92
CA TYR A 229 4.44 0.67 -21.15
C TYR A 229 2.92 0.60 -20.89
N LEU A 230 2.44 0.91 -19.69
CA LEU A 230 1.03 1.05 -19.40
C LEU A 230 0.52 2.37 -20.01
N PRO A 231 -0.44 2.35 -20.96
CA PRO A 231 -1.04 3.58 -21.47
C PRO A 231 -1.67 4.43 -20.36
N SER A 232 -1.49 5.74 -20.44
CA SER A 232 -2.05 6.70 -19.47
C SER A 232 -3.57 6.62 -19.39
N ARG A 233 -4.23 6.14 -20.45
CA ARG A 233 -5.69 5.92 -20.51
C ARG A 233 -6.13 4.64 -19.76
N SER A 234 -5.48 4.36 -18.64
CA SER A 234 -5.81 3.30 -17.68
C SER A 234 -6.26 3.89 -16.35
N LYS A 235 -6.76 3.05 -15.45
CA LYS A 235 -7.13 3.44 -14.08
C LYS A 235 -6.35 2.59 -13.09
N THR A 236 -5.77 3.23 -12.07
CA THR A 236 -5.22 2.49 -10.93
C THR A 236 -6.35 1.95 -10.04
N LYS A 237 -6.12 0.80 -9.43
CA LYS A 237 -6.97 0.25 -8.36
C LYS A 237 -6.65 0.83 -6.99
N LEU A 238 -5.53 1.54 -6.84
CA LEU A 238 -5.18 2.21 -5.60
C LEU A 238 -6.17 3.34 -5.31
N ARG A 239 -6.58 3.42 -4.05
CA ARG A 239 -7.50 4.47 -3.57
C ARG A 239 -6.72 5.71 -3.15
N ALA A 240 -7.37 6.86 -3.12
CA ALA A 240 -6.81 8.12 -2.62
C ALA A 240 -6.10 7.98 -1.26
N SER A 241 -6.77 7.34 -0.29
CA SER A 241 -6.19 7.12 1.04
C SER A 241 -4.96 6.20 1.05
N GLN A 242 -4.81 5.32 0.06
CA GLN A 242 -3.63 4.48 -0.09
C GLN A 242 -2.45 5.29 -0.62
N LEU A 243 -2.66 6.16 -1.60
CA LEU A 243 -1.64 7.10 -2.07
C LEU A 243 -1.16 8.03 -0.93
N ASP A 244 -2.10 8.57 -0.14
CA ASP A 244 -1.78 9.41 1.02
C ASP A 244 -0.99 8.64 2.09
N THR A 245 -1.38 7.41 2.39
CA THR A 245 -0.67 6.55 3.36
C THR A 245 0.73 6.22 2.86
N PHE A 246 0.89 5.90 1.58
CA PHE A 246 2.20 5.62 1.00
C PHE A 246 3.10 6.87 1.07
N THR A 247 2.58 8.06 0.72
CA THR A 247 3.30 9.33 0.87
C THR A 247 3.76 9.54 2.32
N ALA A 248 2.85 9.39 3.28
CA ALA A 248 3.15 9.56 4.71
C ALA A 248 4.15 8.53 5.25
N SER A 249 4.30 7.37 4.61
CA SER A 249 5.34 6.39 4.93
C SER A 249 6.74 6.81 4.48
N LYS A 250 6.84 7.75 3.53
CA LYS A 250 8.10 8.21 2.94
C LYS A 250 8.56 9.56 3.50
N VAL A 251 7.62 10.47 3.75
CA VAL A 251 7.93 11.83 4.24
C VAL A 251 6.94 12.26 5.32
N SER A 252 7.42 13.05 6.28
CA SER A 252 6.59 13.66 7.32
C SER A 252 6.13 15.09 6.98
N THR A 253 6.74 15.71 5.96
CA THR A 253 6.44 17.07 5.48
C THR A 253 6.54 17.09 3.96
N GLY A 254 5.79 17.95 3.30
CA GLY A 254 5.84 18.09 1.84
C GLY A 254 4.45 18.32 1.25
N LYS A 255 4.43 18.88 0.05
CA LYS A 255 3.21 19.24 -0.69
C LYS A 255 2.48 18.04 -1.33
N MET A 256 3.04 16.84 -1.26
CA MET A 256 2.38 15.61 -1.71
C MET A 256 1.43 15.02 -0.67
N LEU A 257 1.52 15.43 0.62
CA LEU A 257 0.71 14.88 1.70
C LEU A 257 -0.77 15.24 1.54
N ASN A 258 -1.66 14.24 1.68
CA ASN A 258 -3.13 14.35 1.64
C ASN A 258 -3.70 14.87 0.28
N HIS A 259 -3.00 14.61 -0.82
CA HIS A 259 -3.46 14.94 -2.17
C HIS A 259 -3.86 13.73 -3.03
N GLY A 260 -3.95 12.54 -2.42
CA GLY A 260 -4.39 11.33 -3.14
C GLY A 260 -5.74 11.48 -3.82
N VAL A 261 -6.66 12.23 -3.21
CA VAL A 261 -7.99 12.50 -3.79
C VAL A 261 -7.88 13.32 -5.08
N ASP A 262 -6.94 14.27 -5.17
CA ASP A 262 -6.78 15.09 -6.35
C ASP A 262 -6.30 14.24 -7.54
N PHE A 263 -5.37 13.31 -7.32
CA PHE A 263 -4.92 12.38 -8.37
C PHE A 263 -6.06 11.47 -8.86
N ILE A 264 -6.83 10.86 -7.96
CA ILE A 264 -7.94 9.96 -8.34
C ILE A 264 -9.08 10.74 -9.05
N THR A 265 -9.42 11.93 -8.57
CA THR A 265 -10.44 12.77 -9.20
C THR A 265 -10.03 13.15 -10.63
N ASN A 266 -8.78 13.51 -10.85
CA ASN A 266 -8.26 13.86 -12.16
C ASN A 266 -8.15 12.65 -13.11
N GLN A 267 -7.84 11.45 -12.58
CA GLN A 267 -7.95 10.21 -13.35
C GLN A 267 -9.35 10.01 -13.89
N ASP A 268 -10.36 10.11 -13.04
CA ASP A 268 -11.76 9.86 -13.42
C ASP A 268 -12.28 10.91 -14.38
N LYS A 269 -11.79 12.14 -14.29
CA LYS A 269 -12.24 13.26 -15.09
C LYS A 269 -11.50 13.40 -16.43
N TYR A 270 -10.18 13.28 -16.41
CA TYR A 270 -9.34 13.56 -17.58
C TYR A 270 -8.70 12.32 -18.19
N GLY A 271 -8.97 11.14 -17.65
CA GLY A 271 -8.51 9.87 -18.18
C GLY A 271 -6.99 9.68 -18.10
N VAL A 272 -6.33 10.23 -17.10
CA VAL A 272 -4.89 10.07 -16.89
C VAL A 272 -4.65 9.26 -15.63
N ASN A 273 -4.01 8.11 -15.75
CA ASN A 273 -3.80 7.18 -14.64
C ASN A 273 -3.21 7.88 -13.41
N ALA A 274 -3.91 7.78 -12.28
CA ALA A 274 -3.55 8.50 -11.07
C ALA A 274 -2.21 8.02 -10.48
N LEU A 275 -1.86 6.73 -10.60
CA LEU A 275 -0.60 6.21 -10.09
C LEU A 275 0.58 6.70 -10.93
N LEU A 276 0.45 6.74 -12.26
CA LEU A 276 1.49 7.29 -13.15
C LEU A 276 1.71 8.79 -12.88
N MET A 277 0.63 9.58 -12.74
CA MET A 277 0.72 11.01 -12.38
C MET A 277 1.33 11.21 -10.99
N TYR A 278 0.92 10.41 -10.02
CA TYR A 278 1.44 10.46 -8.65
C TYR A 278 2.94 10.18 -8.63
N ALA A 279 3.37 9.12 -9.28
CA ALA A 279 4.78 8.74 -9.36
C ALA A 279 5.62 9.81 -10.09
N ASN A 280 5.08 10.42 -11.14
CA ASN A 280 5.71 11.55 -11.81
C ASN A 280 5.87 12.75 -10.85
N ALA A 281 4.80 13.14 -10.13
CA ALA A 281 4.86 14.21 -9.14
C ALA A 281 5.91 13.93 -8.04
N VAL A 282 6.02 12.66 -7.58
CA VAL A 282 7.05 12.26 -6.62
C VAL A 282 8.45 12.46 -7.19
N LEU A 283 8.71 11.97 -8.41
CA LEU A 283 10.02 12.08 -9.06
C LEU A 283 10.44 13.54 -9.24
N GLU A 284 9.54 14.38 -9.75
CA GLU A 284 9.80 15.78 -10.09
C GLU A 284 9.92 16.71 -8.88
N SER A 285 9.20 16.38 -7.79
CA SER A 285 9.15 17.25 -6.61
C SER A 285 9.88 16.74 -5.38
N GLY A 286 10.47 15.53 -5.43
CA GLY A 286 11.07 14.91 -4.26
C GLY A 286 10.05 14.73 -3.13
N TRP A 287 8.94 14.05 -3.40
CA TRP A 287 7.81 13.91 -2.45
C TRP A 287 7.14 15.24 -2.08
N GLY A 288 7.21 16.26 -2.95
CA GLY A 288 6.69 17.59 -2.68
C GLY A 288 7.54 18.44 -1.75
N THR A 289 8.82 18.07 -1.55
CA THR A 289 9.73 18.80 -0.66
C THR A 289 10.65 19.78 -1.40
N SER A 290 10.70 19.74 -2.73
CA SER A 290 11.50 20.68 -3.52
C SER A 290 11.04 22.14 -3.28
N GLN A 291 11.96 23.08 -3.42
CA GLN A 291 11.65 24.50 -3.22
C GLN A 291 10.51 24.98 -4.14
N ILE A 292 10.52 24.58 -5.41
CA ILE A 292 9.45 24.90 -6.37
C ILE A 292 8.10 24.33 -5.89
N ALA A 293 8.07 23.10 -5.41
CA ALA A 293 6.85 22.50 -4.87
C ALA A 293 6.36 23.26 -3.62
N MET A 294 7.26 23.57 -2.70
CA MET A 294 6.92 24.21 -1.42
C MET A 294 6.42 25.64 -1.59
N ASP A 295 7.09 26.44 -2.42
CA ASP A 295 6.81 27.86 -2.55
C ASP A 295 5.74 28.16 -3.61
N LYS A 296 5.64 27.33 -4.66
CA LYS A 296 4.78 27.56 -5.83
C LYS A 296 3.66 26.55 -6.03
N ASN A 297 3.50 25.57 -5.13
CA ASN A 297 2.56 24.44 -5.27
C ASN A 297 2.73 23.68 -6.60
N ASN A 298 3.93 23.69 -7.18
CA ASN A 298 4.22 23.09 -8.49
C ASN A 298 4.96 21.77 -8.28
N LEU A 299 4.24 20.67 -8.39
CA LEU A 299 4.77 19.32 -8.21
C LEU A 299 5.49 18.74 -9.42
N PHE A 300 5.30 19.32 -10.61
CA PHE A 300 5.79 18.78 -11.88
C PHE A 300 6.85 19.66 -12.55
N GLY A 301 7.28 20.75 -11.89
CA GLY A 301 8.25 21.68 -12.44
C GLY A 301 7.76 22.44 -13.69
N HIS A 302 6.45 22.55 -13.90
CA HIS A 302 5.91 23.25 -15.06
C HIS A 302 6.51 24.65 -15.20
N GLY A 303 7.00 24.97 -16.42
CA GLY A 303 7.61 26.28 -16.73
C GLY A 303 9.02 26.44 -16.21
N ALA A 304 9.58 25.48 -15.46
CA ALA A 304 11.00 25.52 -15.10
C ALA A 304 11.87 25.43 -16.35
N VAL A 305 12.93 26.24 -16.41
CA VAL A 305 13.92 26.24 -17.48
C VAL A 305 15.31 26.03 -16.88
N ASP A 306 16.17 25.30 -17.56
CA ASP A 306 17.49 24.91 -17.05
C ASP A 306 18.37 26.11 -16.61
N SER A 307 18.24 27.26 -17.28
CA SER A 307 18.99 28.47 -16.95
C SER A 307 18.53 29.17 -15.68
N ASN A 308 17.27 28.95 -15.24
CA ASN A 308 16.70 29.53 -14.03
C ASN A 308 15.43 28.77 -13.58
N PRO A 309 15.57 27.55 -13.06
CA PRO A 309 14.43 26.67 -12.79
C PRO A 309 13.40 27.29 -11.84
N TYR A 310 13.85 27.92 -10.77
CA TYR A 310 12.95 28.48 -9.75
C TYR A 310 12.11 29.65 -10.30
N TYR A 311 12.73 30.64 -10.93
CA TYR A 311 11.99 31.83 -11.40
C TYR A 311 11.13 31.55 -12.63
N GLY A 312 11.54 30.62 -13.49
CA GLY A 312 10.75 30.19 -14.64
C GLY A 312 9.52 29.36 -14.29
N ALA A 313 9.59 28.62 -13.18
CA ALA A 313 8.52 27.71 -12.77
C ALA A 313 7.18 28.41 -12.51
N ASN A 314 6.09 27.85 -13.03
CA ASN A 314 4.73 28.32 -12.81
C ASN A 314 4.35 28.19 -11.32
N GLY A 315 3.57 29.17 -10.81
CA GLY A 315 2.91 29.06 -9.50
C GLY A 315 1.45 28.66 -9.66
N TYR A 316 0.94 27.90 -8.70
CA TYR A 316 -0.45 27.50 -8.62
C TYR A 316 -1.05 27.95 -7.29
N GLU A 317 -2.36 28.24 -7.25
CA GLU A 317 -3.04 28.62 -6.00
C GLU A 317 -3.02 27.45 -5.02
N THR A 318 -3.30 26.25 -5.50
CA THR A 318 -3.27 25.03 -4.71
C THR A 318 -2.48 23.92 -5.44
N VAL A 319 -2.09 22.90 -4.70
CA VAL A 319 -1.50 21.67 -5.25
C VAL A 319 -2.51 20.94 -6.15
N GLY A 320 -3.79 20.96 -5.78
CA GLY A 320 -4.88 20.38 -6.60
C GLY A 320 -4.99 21.03 -7.98
N ASP A 321 -4.78 22.37 -8.07
CA ASP A 321 -4.77 23.09 -9.35
C ASP A 321 -3.59 22.66 -10.21
N CYS A 322 -2.43 22.48 -9.61
CA CYS A 322 -1.25 21.97 -10.30
C CYS A 322 -1.49 20.56 -10.86
N ILE A 323 -2.04 19.66 -10.07
CA ILE A 323 -2.38 18.28 -10.49
C ILE A 323 -3.42 18.32 -11.62
N THR A 324 -4.43 19.17 -11.50
CA THR A 324 -5.48 19.34 -12.52
C THR A 324 -4.89 19.89 -13.82
N TYR A 325 -4.04 20.89 -13.76
CA TYR A 325 -3.36 21.42 -14.94
C TYR A 325 -2.51 20.34 -15.62
N HIS A 326 -1.76 19.58 -14.85
CA HIS A 326 -0.94 18.48 -15.37
C HIS A 326 -1.82 17.42 -16.07
N ALA A 327 -2.85 16.94 -15.40
CA ALA A 327 -3.74 15.94 -15.96
C ALA A 327 -4.47 16.42 -17.23
N LYS A 328 -5.07 17.60 -17.16
CA LYS A 328 -5.89 18.13 -18.22
C LYS A 328 -5.05 18.63 -19.40
N ILE A 329 -4.28 19.70 -19.16
CA ILE A 329 -3.62 20.48 -20.22
C ILE A 329 -2.34 19.80 -20.70
N PHE A 330 -1.58 19.24 -19.74
CA PHE A 330 -0.25 18.74 -20.07
C PHE A 330 -0.31 17.33 -20.66
N ILE A 331 -1.02 16.41 -20.02
CA ILE A 331 -1.09 15.02 -20.45
C ILE A 331 -2.30 14.77 -21.38
N SER A 332 -3.54 15.04 -20.95
CA SER A 332 -4.73 14.63 -21.70
C SER A 332 -4.86 15.38 -23.03
N GLU A 333 -4.73 16.71 -23.02
CA GLU A 333 -4.81 17.59 -24.20
C GLU A 333 -3.46 17.75 -24.93
N GLY A 334 -2.38 17.17 -24.38
CA GLY A 334 -1.03 17.25 -24.94
C GLY A 334 -0.50 15.91 -25.38
N TYR A 335 0.21 15.22 -24.47
CA TYR A 335 0.90 13.97 -24.78
C TYR A 335 -0.01 12.80 -25.18
N CYS A 336 -1.29 12.82 -24.83
CA CYS A 336 -2.28 11.84 -25.24
C CYS A 336 -3.13 12.27 -26.45
N ASP A 337 -2.88 13.44 -27.04
CA ASP A 337 -3.60 13.92 -28.22
C ASP A 337 -2.78 13.69 -29.50
N ALA A 338 -3.21 12.76 -30.36
CA ALA A 338 -2.54 12.49 -31.63
C ALA A 338 -2.54 13.69 -32.62
N LYS A 339 -3.34 14.71 -32.36
CA LYS A 339 -3.38 15.98 -33.11
C LYS A 339 -2.75 17.16 -32.36
N ASP A 340 -1.99 16.90 -31.31
CA ASP A 340 -1.29 17.97 -30.58
C ASP A 340 -0.45 18.84 -31.51
N ALA A 341 -0.76 20.14 -31.52
CA ALA A 341 -0.13 21.09 -32.42
C ALA A 341 1.40 21.29 -32.17
N MET A 342 1.86 20.90 -30.97
CA MET A 342 3.29 20.94 -30.60
C MET A 342 4.05 19.66 -31.01
N GLY A 343 3.35 18.65 -31.54
CA GLY A 343 3.94 17.38 -31.96
C GLY A 343 4.52 16.55 -30.80
N ARG A 344 3.87 16.59 -29.64
CA ARG A 344 4.31 15.87 -28.43
C ARG A 344 3.88 14.40 -28.40
N TYR A 345 2.96 13.99 -29.26
CA TYR A 345 2.39 12.65 -29.25
C TYR A 345 3.36 11.62 -29.86
N TYR A 346 3.74 10.63 -29.06
CA TYR A 346 4.50 9.43 -29.40
C TYR A 346 3.92 8.19 -28.69
N GLY A 347 2.59 8.19 -28.44
CA GLY A 347 1.89 7.23 -27.59
C GLY A 347 1.69 7.74 -26.15
N SER A 348 0.64 7.26 -25.49
CA SER A 348 0.19 7.79 -24.19
C SER A 348 0.87 7.14 -22.97
N HIS A 349 1.83 6.26 -23.15
CA HIS A 349 2.61 5.60 -22.09
C HIS A 349 3.84 6.42 -21.68
N LEU A 350 4.46 6.10 -20.54
CA LEU A 350 5.67 6.80 -20.08
C LEU A 350 6.82 6.69 -21.09
N GLY A 351 7.08 5.47 -21.56
CA GLY A 351 8.01 5.18 -22.63
C GLY A 351 9.49 5.44 -22.32
N ASP A 352 10.23 5.66 -23.42
CA ASP A 352 11.68 5.92 -23.45
C ASP A 352 12.03 7.00 -24.51
N LYS A 353 13.16 6.91 -25.20
CA LYS A 353 13.51 7.85 -26.27
C LYS A 353 12.99 7.45 -27.64
N GLU A 354 12.47 6.23 -27.81
CA GLU A 354 11.85 5.77 -29.07
C GLU A 354 10.35 6.03 -29.09
N SER A 355 9.63 5.78 -27.99
CA SER A 355 8.18 5.95 -27.90
C SER A 355 7.72 6.44 -26.53
N GLY A 356 6.49 6.96 -26.49
CA GLY A 356 5.86 7.46 -25.27
C GLY A 356 6.16 8.92 -24.95
N ILE A 357 5.70 9.31 -23.78
CA ILE A 357 5.79 10.69 -23.27
C ILE A 357 7.25 11.15 -23.19
N ASN A 358 8.18 10.26 -22.80
CA ASN A 358 9.59 10.61 -22.60
C ASN A 358 10.33 11.05 -23.88
N VAL A 359 9.82 10.75 -25.06
CA VAL A 359 10.43 11.25 -26.32
C VAL A 359 10.56 12.77 -26.30
N LYS A 360 9.56 13.47 -25.73
CA LYS A 360 9.47 14.94 -25.71
C LYS A 360 9.37 15.56 -24.30
N TYR A 361 9.26 14.75 -23.25
CA TYR A 361 9.06 15.26 -21.89
C TYR A 361 10.38 15.59 -21.18
N ALA A 362 11.30 14.66 -21.08
CA ALA A 362 12.52 14.83 -20.30
C ALA A 362 13.78 14.60 -21.16
N SER A 363 14.89 15.23 -20.78
CA SER A 363 16.20 14.91 -21.36
C SER A 363 16.83 13.66 -20.75
N ASP A 364 16.37 13.19 -19.58
CA ASP A 364 16.74 11.90 -18.99
C ASP A 364 16.14 10.76 -19.82
N PRO A 365 16.92 9.91 -20.48
CA PRO A 365 16.40 8.82 -21.28
C PRO A 365 15.68 7.74 -20.45
N TYR A 366 15.98 7.64 -19.17
CA TYR A 366 15.40 6.68 -18.23
C TYR A 366 14.30 7.28 -17.34
N TRP A 367 13.80 8.47 -17.65
CA TRP A 367 12.74 9.15 -16.89
C TRP A 367 11.47 8.29 -16.75
N GLY A 368 11.00 7.70 -17.86
CA GLY A 368 9.80 6.84 -17.82
C GLY A 368 10.00 5.58 -16.97
N GLU A 369 11.19 4.99 -17.03
CA GLU A 369 11.56 3.84 -16.20
C GLU A 369 11.62 4.22 -14.71
N LYS A 370 12.20 5.39 -14.37
CA LYS A 370 12.26 5.89 -12.98
C LYS A 370 10.88 6.15 -12.37
N ILE A 371 9.94 6.64 -13.17
CA ILE A 371 8.54 6.76 -12.72
C ILE A 371 7.93 5.35 -12.49
N ALA A 372 8.19 4.41 -13.39
CA ALA A 372 7.72 3.04 -13.23
C ALA A 372 8.26 2.38 -11.95
N VAL A 373 9.51 2.68 -11.53
CA VAL A 373 10.05 2.24 -10.21
C VAL A 373 9.14 2.69 -9.06
N LEU A 374 8.72 3.95 -9.05
CA LEU A 374 7.85 4.50 -8.01
C LEU A 374 6.45 3.87 -8.04
N CYS A 375 5.93 3.57 -9.24
CA CYS A 375 4.68 2.82 -9.39
C CYS A 375 4.80 1.41 -8.80
N TRP A 376 5.88 0.68 -9.12
CA TRP A 376 6.16 -0.63 -8.55
C TRP A 376 6.30 -0.59 -7.02
N GLN A 377 6.92 0.45 -6.47
CA GLN A 377 7.03 0.62 -5.02
C GLN A 377 5.67 0.86 -4.35
N ALA A 378 4.85 1.74 -4.92
CA ALA A 378 3.53 2.04 -4.40
C ALA A 378 2.60 0.83 -4.48
N ASP A 379 2.60 0.11 -5.61
CA ASP A 379 1.79 -1.08 -5.81
C ASP A 379 2.23 -2.23 -4.90
N SER A 380 3.55 -2.49 -4.81
CA SER A 380 4.12 -3.52 -3.93
C SER A 380 3.83 -3.27 -2.45
N TYR A 381 3.71 -2.00 -2.03
CA TYR A 381 3.33 -1.64 -0.66
C TYR A 381 1.90 -2.12 -0.32
N TYR A 382 1.06 -2.33 -1.32
CA TYR A 382 -0.32 -2.82 -1.21
C TYR A 382 -0.52 -4.19 -1.89
N GLU A 383 0.49 -5.08 -1.81
CA GLU A 383 0.40 -6.47 -2.28
C GLU A 383 0.15 -6.60 -3.80
N SER A 384 0.64 -5.64 -4.59
CA SER A 384 0.59 -5.64 -6.06
C SER A 384 -0.83 -5.81 -6.63
N ILE A 385 -1.78 -4.99 -6.12
CA ILE A 385 -3.19 -5.03 -6.54
C ILE A 385 -3.43 -4.32 -7.87
N ASP A 386 -2.47 -3.53 -8.36
CA ASP A 386 -2.62 -2.65 -9.53
C ASP A 386 -1.90 -3.17 -10.78
N SER A 387 -0.77 -3.87 -10.63
CA SER A 387 0.00 -4.40 -11.76
C SER A 387 -0.75 -5.51 -12.51
N TYR A 388 -0.50 -5.59 -13.84
CA TYR A 388 -1.06 -6.58 -14.75
C TYR A 388 -2.62 -6.64 -14.81
N ASN A 389 -3.28 -5.53 -14.48
CA ASN A 389 -4.73 -5.44 -14.56
C ASN A 389 -5.28 -5.17 -15.96
N TYR A 390 -4.41 -4.84 -16.89
CA TYR A 390 -4.76 -4.56 -18.28
C TYR A 390 -4.05 -5.52 -19.22
N ASN A 391 -4.79 -5.99 -20.23
CA ASN A 391 -4.21 -6.68 -21.37
C ASN A 391 -3.60 -5.61 -22.29
N ILE A 392 -2.28 -5.62 -22.43
CA ILE A 392 -1.55 -4.65 -23.25
C ILE A 392 -0.92 -5.40 -24.41
N SER A 393 -1.18 -4.97 -25.63
CA SER A 393 -0.44 -5.40 -26.81
C SER A 393 0.45 -4.28 -27.30
N VAL A 394 1.62 -4.62 -27.81
CA VAL A 394 2.60 -3.63 -28.26
C VAL A 394 2.92 -3.82 -29.74
N LYS A 395 2.77 -2.77 -30.52
CA LYS A 395 3.29 -2.69 -31.89
C LYS A 395 4.82 -2.62 -31.83
N ILE A 396 5.52 -3.65 -32.29
CA ILE A 396 6.99 -3.71 -32.23
C ILE A 396 7.63 -2.95 -33.42
N SER A 397 6.98 -3.00 -34.58
CA SER A 397 7.52 -2.35 -35.81
C SER A 397 7.38 -0.82 -35.75
N ASN A 398 8.19 -0.14 -36.54
CA ASN A 398 8.08 1.31 -36.78
C ASN A 398 7.05 1.70 -37.87
N ASN A 399 6.26 0.72 -38.36
CA ASN A 399 5.20 1.00 -39.35
C ASN A 399 4.13 1.91 -38.75
N ASN A 400 3.66 2.88 -39.53
CA ASN A 400 2.52 3.67 -39.13
C ASN A 400 1.23 2.87 -39.33
N ILE A 401 0.43 2.71 -38.27
CA ILE A 401 -0.79 1.89 -38.25
C ILE A 401 -1.99 2.78 -37.98
N ASN A 402 -3.06 2.62 -38.77
CA ASN A 402 -4.30 3.34 -38.59
C ASN A 402 -5.12 2.84 -37.40
N ILE A 403 -5.66 3.77 -36.67
CA ILE A 403 -6.63 3.54 -35.58
C ILE A 403 -8.01 4.00 -36.05
N TYR A 404 -9.01 3.12 -35.93
CA TYR A 404 -10.33 3.26 -36.57
C TYR A 404 -11.44 3.52 -35.56
N SER A 405 -12.48 4.23 -35.99
CA SER A 405 -13.70 4.50 -35.17
C SER A 405 -14.52 3.25 -34.94
N ASP A 406 -14.60 2.39 -35.94
CA ASP A 406 -15.24 1.08 -35.91
C ASP A 406 -14.49 0.11 -36.86
N LEU A 407 -14.99 -1.11 -37.03
CA LEU A 407 -14.30 -2.22 -37.70
C LEU A 407 -13.73 -1.84 -39.08
N GLY A 408 -12.74 -0.95 -39.12
CA GLY A 408 -11.95 -0.56 -40.29
C GLY A 408 -12.59 0.48 -41.23
N LYS A 409 -13.64 1.19 -40.80
CA LYS A 409 -14.40 2.07 -41.72
C LYS A 409 -13.88 3.50 -41.78
N LEU A 410 -13.50 4.10 -40.65
CA LEU A 410 -13.07 5.48 -40.55
C LEU A 410 -11.78 5.60 -39.74
N VAL A 411 -10.72 6.13 -40.31
CA VAL A 411 -9.48 6.42 -39.62
C VAL A 411 -9.67 7.64 -38.71
N LEU A 412 -9.39 7.48 -37.42
CA LEU A 412 -9.40 8.54 -36.42
C LEU A 412 -8.04 9.22 -36.32
N TYR A 413 -6.99 8.44 -36.16
CA TYR A 413 -5.59 8.82 -36.09
C TYR A 413 -4.70 7.63 -36.42
N ASP A 414 -3.40 7.76 -36.30
CA ASP A 414 -2.45 6.71 -36.52
C ASP A 414 -1.41 6.63 -35.37
N THR A 415 -0.69 5.52 -35.32
CA THR A 415 0.29 5.26 -34.26
C THR A 415 1.59 6.05 -34.43
N GLY A 416 1.83 6.68 -35.58
CA GLY A 416 3.11 7.26 -35.94
C GLY A 416 4.17 6.23 -36.39
N GLU A 417 5.28 6.75 -36.95
CA GLU A 417 6.41 5.96 -37.47
C GLU A 417 7.46 5.75 -36.38
N PHE A 418 7.09 5.06 -35.29
CA PHE A 418 7.99 4.67 -34.22
C PHE A 418 7.62 3.30 -33.66
N SER A 419 8.57 2.61 -33.04
CA SER A 419 8.41 1.27 -32.48
C SER A 419 7.80 1.30 -31.08
N PHE A 420 7.37 0.12 -30.60
CA PHE A 420 6.95 -0.09 -29.21
C PHE A 420 5.76 0.73 -28.74
N TYR A 421 4.72 0.84 -29.59
CA TYR A 421 3.47 1.52 -29.26
C TYR A 421 2.49 0.56 -28.57
N PRO A 422 2.17 0.76 -27.26
CA PRO A 422 1.25 -0.11 -26.52
C PRO A 422 -0.20 0.34 -26.68
N VAL A 423 -1.11 -0.64 -26.67
CA VAL A 423 -2.57 -0.43 -26.59
C VAL A 423 -3.18 -1.30 -25.51
N ILE A 424 -4.17 -0.79 -24.79
CA ILE A 424 -5.02 -1.59 -23.89
C ILE A 424 -6.08 -2.29 -24.73
N ILE A 425 -6.10 -3.62 -24.70
CA ILE A 425 -7.13 -4.43 -25.34
C ILE A 425 -8.34 -4.51 -24.44
N LEU A 426 -9.48 -4.03 -24.94
CA LEU A 426 -10.79 -4.14 -24.28
C LEU A 426 -11.51 -5.41 -24.69
N GLU A 427 -11.44 -5.78 -25.98
CA GLU A 427 -12.14 -6.92 -26.56
C GLU A 427 -11.43 -7.38 -27.84
N ASN A 428 -11.46 -8.69 -28.14
CA ASN A 428 -10.99 -9.25 -29.40
C ASN A 428 -12.22 -9.54 -30.30
N GLU A 429 -12.36 -8.79 -31.39
CA GLU A 429 -13.47 -8.90 -32.35
C GLU A 429 -12.97 -9.54 -33.69
N GLY A 430 -12.24 -10.63 -33.59
CA GLY A 430 -11.74 -11.40 -34.73
C GLY A 430 -10.56 -10.72 -35.42
N ASN A 431 -10.78 -10.10 -36.58
CA ASN A 431 -9.70 -9.41 -37.30
C ASN A 431 -9.33 -8.05 -36.67
N TYR A 432 -10.07 -7.59 -35.68
CA TYR A 432 -9.84 -6.32 -35.00
C TYR A 432 -9.74 -6.50 -33.49
N LEU A 433 -8.87 -5.71 -32.89
CA LEU A 433 -8.84 -5.49 -31.45
C LEU A 433 -9.56 -4.19 -31.14
N LYS A 434 -10.54 -4.25 -30.24
CA LYS A 434 -11.12 -3.06 -29.62
C LYS A 434 -10.19 -2.59 -28.51
N ILE A 435 -9.75 -1.35 -28.60
CA ILE A 435 -8.74 -0.77 -27.72
C ILE A 435 -9.25 0.47 -27.01
N GLN A 436 -8.65 0.81 -25.87
CA GLN A 436 -8.83 2.12 -25.25
C GLN A 436 -8.12 3.18 -26.12
N SER A 437 -8.85 4.24 -26.55
CA SER A 437 -8.28 5.30 -27.37
C SER A 437 -7.34 6.20 -26.56
N ASP A 438 -6.17 6.53 -27.08
CA ASP A 438 -5.28 7.51 -26.46
C ASP A 438 -5.90 8.92 -26.47
N THR A 439 -6.58 9.29 -27.55
CA THR A 439 -7.17 10.60 -27.72
C THR A 439 -8.66 10.63 -27.36
N THR A 440 -9.13 11.80 -26.97
CA THR A 440 -10.55 12.02 -26.68
C THR A 440 -11.35 12.08 -27.97
N LEU A 441 -12.47 11.36 -28.03
CA LEU A 441 -13.35 11.27 -29.19
C LEU A 441 -14.66 12.02 -28.96
N ASN A 442 -15.28 12.50 -30.05
CA ASN A 442 -16.64 13.07 -30.00
C ASN A 442 -17.66 11.98 -29.64
N SER A 443 -18.87 12.38 -29.28
CA SER A 443 -19.94 11.47 -28.85
C SER A 443 -20.32 10.40 -29.88
N SER A 444 -20.11 10.65 -31.17
CA SER A 444 -20.32 9.69 -32.26
C SER A 444 -19.06 8.86 -32.57
N ARG A 445 -17.96 9.12 -31.93
CA ARG A 445 -16.63 8.51 -32.15
C ARG A 445 -16.15 8.59 -33.62
N THR A 446 -16.44 9.70 -34.30
CA THR A 446 -16.08 9.93 -35.70
C THR A 446 -14.95 10.93 -35.88
N ALA A 447 -14.52 11.57 -34.81
CA ALA A 447 -13.42 12.56 -34.81
C ALA A 447 -12.81 12.71 -33.43
N ILE A 448 -11.53 13.12 -33.42
CA ILE A 448 -10.83 13.56 -32.21
C ILE A 448 -11.40 14.93 -31.80
N ILE A 449 -11.59 15.13 -30.50
CA ILE A 449 -11.92 16.41 -29.89
C ILE A 449 -10.64 16.96 -29.26
N GLN A 450 -10.23 18.15 -29.69
CA GLN A 450 -9.12 18.88 -29.06
C GLN A 450 -9.68 19.84 -28.00
N ASP A 451 -8.85 20.15 -26.99
CA ASP A 451 -9.10 21.17 -25.95
C ASP A 451 -10.36 20.95 -25.07
N GLN A 452 -10.90 19.75 -25.02
CA GLN A 452 -12.10 19.45 -24.21
C GLN A 452 -11.78 18.76 -22.86
N GLY A 453 -10.59 18.21 -22.70
CA GLY A 453 -10.00 17.71 -21.45
C GLY A 453 -10.67 16.54 -20.76
N GLU A 454 -11.99 16.44 -20.73
CA GLU A 454 -12.71 15.36 -20.06
C GLU A 454 -12.69 14.07 -20.89
N TYR A 455 -12.43 12.93 -20.21
CA TYR A 455 -12.27 11.63 -20.86
C TYR A 455 -13.26 10.60 -20.30
N ASP A 456 -14.19 10.14 -21.12
CA ASP A 456 -15.12 9.08 -20.78
C ASP A 456 -14.56 7.73 -21.26
N TYR A 457 -14.16 6.86 -20.34
CA TYR A 457 -13.61 5.55 -20.65
C TYR A 457 -14.56 4.62 -21.40
N SER A 458 -15.88 4.81 -21.23
CA SER A 458 -16.88 4.00 -21.91
C SER A 458 -17.11 4.44 -23.36
N LEU A 459 -16.86 5.72 -23.66
CA LEU A 459 -17.03 6.32 -24.97
C LEU A 459 -15.74 6.25 -25.80
N ASN A 460 -14.58 6.46 -25.17
CA ASN A 460 -13.30 6.63 -25.87
C ASN A 460 -12.64 5.28 -26.15
N TYR A 461 -13.23 4.47 -27.03
CA TYR A 461 -12.64 3.26 -27.58
C TYR A 461 -12.52 3.33 -29.10
N ALA A 462 -11.54 2.60 -29.64
CA ALA A 462 -11.22 2.56 -31.05
C ALA A 462 -10.86 1.12 -31.48
N TYR A 463 -10.49 0.93 -32.73
CA TYR A 463 -10.18 -0.39 -33.28
C TYR A 463 -8.84 -0.35 -34.04
N VAL A 464 -8.09 -1.44 -33.94
CA VAL A 464 -6.89 -1.70 -34.73
C VAL A 464 -7.00 -3.08 -35.37
N LEU A 465 -6.30 -3.31 -36.49
CA LEU A 465 -6.20 -4.66 -37.06
C LEU A 465 -5.37 -5.55 -36.11
N ASN A 466 -5.91 -6.73 -35.82
CA ASN A 466 -5.25 -7.71 -34.96
C ASN A 466 -3.86 -8.14 -35.52
N SER A 467 -3.74 -8.23 -36.86
CA SER A 467 -2.47 -8.54 -37.52
C SER A 467 -1.35 -7.53 -37.34
N ASP A 468 -1.67 -6.29 -36.96
CA ASP A 468 -0.70 -5.20 -36.81
C ASP A 468 -0.09 -5.15 -35.40
N PHE A 469 -0.75 -5.80 -34.46
CA PHE A 469 -0.28 -5.96 -33.09
C PHE A 469 0.09 -7.42 -32.87
N ASN A 470 1.29 -7.68 -32.44
CA ASN A 470 1.79 -9.03 -32.22
C ASN A 470 1.04 -9.66 -31.05
N GLU A 471 0.21 -10.69 -31.31
CA GLU A 471 -0.49 -11.49 -30.28
C GLU A 471 0.47 -12.06 -29.22
N ASN A 472 1.76 -12.08 -29.51
CA ASN A 472 2.79 -12.66 -28.64
C ASN A 472 3.45 -11.69 -27.65
N THR A 473 3.10 -10.40 -27.65
CA THR A 473 3.78 -9.42 -26.78
C THR A 473 3.21 -9.33 -25.37
N VAL A 474 1.97 -9.80 -25.14
CA VAL A 474 1.35 -9.84 -23.79
C VAL A 474 0.64 -11.17 -23.53
N GLU A 475 0.31 -11.93 -24.54
CA GLU A 475 -0.29 -13.26 -24.48
C GLU A 475 0.65 -14.39 -24.98
N LYS A 476 1.91 -14.41 -24.59
CA LYS A 476 2.41 -15.75 -24.30
C LYS A 476 1.65 -16.20 -23.08
N ILE A 477 1.07 -17.39 -23.16
CA ILE A 477 0.61 -18.18 -22.02
C ILE A 477 1.86 -18.42 -21.15
N VAL A 478 2.32 -17.34 -20.52
CA VAL A 478 3.46 -17.35 -19.59
C VAL A 478 2.99 -16.64 -18.34
N ASN A 479 3.26 -17.24 -17.20
CA ASN A 479 2.85 -16.72 -15.90
C ASN A 479 1.33 -16.43 -15.83
N GLN A 480 0.50 -17.29 -16.46
CA GLN A 480 -0.94 -17.12 -16.44
C GLN A 480 -1.75 -18.41 -16.27
N TRP A 481 -2.95 -18.24 -15.75
CA TRP A 481 -3.92 -19.29 -15.59
C TRP A 481 -4.69 -19.52 -16.90
N ILE A 482 -4.81 -20.78 -17.31
CA ILE A 482 -5.68 -21.21 -18.40
C ILE A 482 -6.66 -22.25 -17.87
N GLN A 483 -7.93 -22.09 -18.21
CA GLN A 483 -8.97 -23.09 -17.99
C GLN A 483 -9.28 -23.82 -19.28
N ASP A 484 -9.25 -25.17 -19.26
CA ASP A 484 -9.70 -25.95 -20.40
C ASP A 484 -11.23 -26.08 -20.47
N LYS A 485 -11.73 -26.66 -21.56
CA LYS A 485 -13.18 -26.90 -21.77
C LYS A 485 -13.82 -27.86 -20.76
N ASN A 486 -13.03 -28.60 -19.99
CA ASN A 486 -13.50 -29.50 -18.96
C ASN A 486 -13.49 -28.84 -17.58
N GLY A 487 -13.08 -27.56 -17.48
CA GLY A 487 -13.01 -26.81 -16.24
C GLY A 487 -11.69 -27.00 -15.46
N ASN A 488 -10.68 -27.72 -16.02
CA ASN A 488 -9.40 -27.89 -15.38
C ASN A 488 -8.57 -26.61 -15.51
N TYR A 489 -7.87 -26.22 -14.46
CA TYR A 489 -6.96 -25.09 -14.46
C TYR A 489 -5.51 -25.55 -14.58
N TYR A 490 -4.74 -24.81 -15.38
CA TYR A 490 -3.32 -24.99 -15.61
C TYR A 490 -2.62 -23.67 -15.36
N TRP A 491 -1.43 -23.72 -14.77
CA TRP A 491 -0.52 -22.58 -14.76
C TRP A 491 0.56 -22.83 -15.80
N TYR A 492 0.68 -21.91 -16.71
CA TYR A 492 1.80 -21.91 -17.62
C TYR A 492 2.90 -21.06 -17.03
N ASP A 493 4.09 -21.67 -16.91
CA ASP A 493 5.26 -20.98 -16.39
C ASP A 493 5.77 -19.92 -17.39
N GLU A 494 6.80 -19.28 -17.02
CA GLU A 494 7.46 -18.24 -17.77
C GLU A 494 8.02 -18.72 -19.12
N ASN A 495 8.27 -19.99 -19.29
CA ASN A 495 8.71 -20.61 -20.56
C ASN A 495 7.53 -21.06 -21.45
N GLY A 496 6.29 -20.90 -20.95
CA GLY A 496 5.09 -21.40 -21.57
C GLY A 496 4.88 -22.91 -21.38
N ASN A 497 5.51 -23.53 -20.39
CA ASN A 497 5.29 -24.92 -20.04
C ASN A 497 4.21 -25.04 -18.95
N LYS A 498 3.41 -26.09 -19.01
CA LYS A 498 2.51 -26.41 -17.91
C LYS A 498 3.32 -26.73 -16.65
N THR A 499 3.06 -26.03 -15.58
CA THR A 499 3.66 -26.30 -14.28
C THR A 499 3.23 -27.66 -13.74
N ILE A 500 4.16 -28.39 -13.13
CA ILE A 500 3.95 -29.67 -12.45
C ILE A 500 4.52 -29.57 -11.04
N GLY A 501 3.83 -30.15 -10.05
CA GLY A 501 4.22 -30.10 -8.64
C GLY A 501 3.85 -28.78 -7.97
N TRP A 502 4.59 -28.43 -6.92
CA TRP A 502 4.35 -27.19 -6.18
C TRP A 502 4.87 -25.96 -6.93
N LYS A 503 4.04 -24.91 -6.99
CA LYS A 503 4.40 -23.61 -7.56
C LYS A 503 3.83 -22.48 -6.70
N TYR A 504 4.65 -21.49 -6.42
CA TYR A 504 4.23 -20.25 -5.77
C TYR A 504 3.78 -19.25 -6.84
N ILE A 505 2.54 -18.76 -6.74
CA ILE A 505 1.92 -17.90 -7.74
C ILE A 505 1.11 -16.83 -6.99
N ASN A 506 1.41 -15.55 -7.21
CA ASN A 506 0.68 -14.43 -6.61
C ASN A 506 0.41 -14.63 -5.11
N ASP A 507 1.49 -14.81 -4.34
CA ASP A 507 1.51 -15.00 -2.89
C ASP A 507 0.80 -16.26 -2.34
N ASN A 508 0.48 -17.22 -3.23
CA ASN A 508 -0.13 -18.48 -2.84
C ASN A 508 0.61 -19.67 -3.43
N TRP A 509 0.66 -20.77 -2.68
CA TRP A 509 1.14 -22.04 -3.16
C TRP A 509 0.02 -22.85 -3.80
N TYR A 510 0.30 -23.42 -4.98
CA TYR A 510 -0.57 -24.32 -5.72
C TYR A 510 0.15 -25.64 -5.99
N TYR A 511 -0.60 -26.70 -6.17
CA TYR A 511 -0.05 -27.99 -6.59
C TYR A 511 -0.70 -28.46 -7.90
N PHE A 512 0.14 -28.85 -8.83
CA PHE A 512 -0.27 -29.37 -10.14
C PHE A 512 0.15 -30.83 -10.25
N ASP A 513 -0.73 -31.68 -10.75
CA ASP A 513 -0.42 -33.09 -10.97
C ASP A 513 0.56 -33.31 -12.15
N SER A 514 0.85 -34.56 -12.49
CA SER A 514 1.76 -34.92 -13.60
C SER A 514 1.26 -34.50 -14.98
N GLN A 515 -0.01 -34.14 -15.11
CA GLN A 515 -0.60 -33.59 -16.34
C GLN A 515 -0.68 -32.05 -16.32
N GLY A 516 -0.18 -31.42 -15.25
CA GLY A 516 -0.23 -29.98 -15.03
C GLY A 516 -1.60 -29.47 -14.58
N ILE A 517 -2.51 -30.34 -14.14
CA ILE A 517 -3.85 -29.96 -13.67
C ILE A 517 -3.74 -29.47 -12.22
N MET A 518 -4.24 -28.25 -11.96
CA MET A 518 -4.31 -27.68 -10.62
C MET A 518 -5.18 -28.55 -9.72
N GLN A 519 -4.62 -28.98 -8.61
CA GLN A 519 -5.32 -29.81 -7.63
C GLN A 519 -6.12 -28.96 -6.64
N LYS A 520 -7.15 -29.57 -6.05
CA LYS A 520 -8.05 -28.99 -5.04
C LYS A 520 -8.34 -30.02 -3.97
N GLY A 521 -8.76 -29.54 -2.81
CA GLY A 521 -9.10 -30.43 -1.70
C GLY A 521 -7.88 -31.09 -1.05
N TRP A 522 -8.06 -32.27 -0.53
CA TRP A 522 -7.03 -33.01 0.20
C TRP A 522 -5.91 -33.49 -0.73
N LEU A 523 -4.68 -33.11 -0.42
CA LEU A 523 -3.46 -33.52 -1.11
C LEU A 523 -2.53 -34.28 -0.15
N LYS A 524 -2.14 -35.49 -0.49
CA LYS A 524 -1.08 -36.22 0.18
C LYS A 524 0.21 -36.14 -0.64
N TYR A 525 1.21 -35.40 -0.15
CA TYR A 525 2.49 -35.24 -0.81
C TYR A 525 3.64 -35.55 0.17
N SER A 526 4.59 -36.39 -0.25
CA SER A 526 5.74 -36.82 0.57
C SER A 526 5.35 -37.30 1.98
N ASN A 527 4.28 -38.08 2.06
CA ASN A 527 3.68 -38.64 3.31
C ASN A 527 3.14 -37.58 4.29
N ARG A 528 2.90 -36.34 3.82
CA ARG A 528 2.29 -35.22 4.57
C ARG A 528 0.98 -34.83 3.93
N TRP A 529 0.04 -34.33 4.72
CA TRP A 529 -1.25 -33.89 4.24
C TRP A 529 -1.29 -32.37 4.14
N TYR A 530 -1.89 -31.91 3.05
CA TYR A 530 -2.17 -30.50 2.72
C TYR A 530 -3.63 -30.37 2.33
N TYR A 531 -4.17 -29.18 2.37
CA TYR A 531 -5.48 -28.90 1.81
C TYR A 531 -5.42 -27.70 0.89
N LEU A 532 -5.93 -27.90 -0.31
CA LEU A 532 -5.99 -26.88 -1.36
C LEU A 532 -7.44 -26.37 -1.43
N SER A 533 -7.61 -25.05 -1.44
CA SER A 533 -8.93 -24.42 -1.51
C SER A 533 -9.67 -24.78 -2.81
N ASP A 534 -10.93 -24.39 -2.93
CA ASP A 534 -11.71 -24.51 -4.17
C ASP A 534 -11.09 -23.69 -5.33
N ASN A 535 -10.31 -22.68 -5.01
CA ASN A 535 -9.50 -21.92 -5.96
C ASN A 535 -8.10 -22.53 -6.17
N GLY A 536 -7.77 -23.65 -5.56
CA GLY A 536 -6.53 -24.42 -5.76
C GLY A 536 -5.35 -23.98 -4.90
N TYR A 537 -5.41 -22.87 -4.16
CA TYR A 537 -4.30 -22.44 -3.32
C TYR A 537 -4.25 -23.19 -1.99
N MET A 538 -3.01 -23.45 -1.54
CA MET A 538 -2.71 -24.15 -0.29
C MET A 538 -3.19 -23.34 0.91
N LEU A 539 -3.98 -23.98 1.76
CA LEU A 539 -4.46 -23.35 2.98
C LEU A 539 -3.47 -23.52 4.13
N THR A 540 -3.37 -22.49 4.95
CA THR A 540 -2.60 -22.45 6.19
C THR A 540 -3.47 -21.97 7.35
N GLY A 541 -2.99 -22.13 8.58
CA GLY A 541 -3.75 -21.74 9.76
C GLY A 541 -4.95 -22.66 10.02
N PHE A 542 -5.93 -22.16 10.76
CA PHE A 542 -7.15 -22.89 11.06
C PHE A 542 -8.11 -22.89 9.87
N GLN A 543 -8.57 -24.10 9.51
CA GLN A 543 -9.52 -24.29 8.40
C GLN A 543 -10.67 -25.17 8.82
N ASN A 544 -11.89 -24.79 8.44
CA ASN A 544 -13.07 -25.65 8.60
C ASN A 544 -13.35 -26.37 7.28
N ILE A 545 -13.20 -27.67 7.28
CA ILE A 545 -13.38 -28.51 6.10
C ILE A 545 -14.45 -29.55 6.43
N GLU A 546 -15.55 -29.54 5.72
CA GLU A 546 -16.68 -30.46 5.92
C GLU A 546 -17.17 -30.54 7.38
N GLY A 547 -17.19 -29.36 8.06
CA GLY A 547 -17.65 -29.30 9.47
C GLY A 547 -16.63 -29.73 10.51
N LYS A 548 -15.42 -30.11 10.10
CA LYS A 548 -14.26 -30.40 10.97
C LYS A 548 -13.21 -29.31 10.87
N THR A 549 -12.60 -28.96 11.98
CA THR A 549 -11.54 -27.96 12.02
C THR A 549 -10.17 -28.63 11.98
N TYR A 550 -9.31 -28.16 11.11
CA TYR A 550 -7.93 -28.58 10.95
C TYR A 550 -6.99 -27.39 11.14
N TYR A 551 -5.73 -27.66 11.44
CA TYR A 551 -4.69 -26.64 11.44
C TYR A 551 -3.54 -27.05 10.52
N PHE A 552 -3.21 -26.13 9.62
CA PHE A 552 -2.08 -26.26 8.71
C PHE A 552 -1.00 -25.28 9.12
N ALA A 553 0.23 -25.74 9.29
CA ALA A 553 1.36 -24.86 9.61
C ALA A 553 1.63 -23.89 8.44
N SER A 554 2.54 -22.94 8.62
CA SER A 554 2.90 -21.94 7.59
C SER A 554 3.43 -22.57 6.29
N ASP A 555 3.94 -23.78 6.36
CA ASP A 555 4.36 -24.60 5.21
C ASP A 555 3.22 -25.44 4.62
N GLY A 556 1.98 -25.25 5.07
CA GLY A 556 0.78 -25.95 4.62
C GLY A 556 0.62 -27.37 5.16
N ILE A 557 1.53 -27.87 5.99
CA ILE A 557 1.44 -29.24 6.51
C ILE A 557 0.36 -29.33 7.59
N MET A 558 -0.60 -30.24 7.39
CA MET A 558 -1.63 -30.56 8.39
C MET A 558 -0.99 -31.04 9.69
N GLN A 559 -1.35 -30.43 10.78
CA GLN A 559 -0.83 -30.76 12.10
C GLN A 559 -1.68 -31.82 12.79
N THR A 560 -1.02 -32.66 13.56
CA THR A 560 -1.63 -33.68 14.40
C THR A 560 -1.01 -33.68 15.80
N GLY A 561 -1.69 -34.27 16.80
CA GLY A 561 -1.20 -34.30 18.17
C GLY A 561 -1.28 -32.94 18.87
N TRP A 562 -0.42 -32.72 19.83
CA TRP A 562 -0.33 -31.47 20.59
C TRP A 562 0.32 -30.37 19.79
N GLN A 563 -0.35 -29.22 19.68
CA GLN A 563 0.16 -28.05 18.99
C GLN A 563 0.00 -26.82 19.87
N LYS A 564 1.06 -26.02 19.97
CA LYS A 564 1.02 -24.70 20.56
C LYS A 564 0.93 -23.68 19.43
N ILE A 565 -0.19 -23.00 19.33
CA ILE A 565 -0.47 -22.01 18.30
C ILE A 565 -0.72 -20.69 18.99
N GLU A 566 0.13 -19.70 18.74
CA GLU A 566 0.15 -18.43 19.45
C GLU A 566 0.26 -18.61 20.97
N ASN A 567 -0.77 -18.23 21.72
CA ASN A 567 -0.81 -18.36 23.18
C ASN A 567 -1.52 -19.62 23.67
N ASP A 568 -2.26 -20.31 22.79
CA ASP A 568 -3.11 -21.42 23.14
C ASP A 568 -2.52 -22.77 22.73
N THR A 569 -2.96 -23.81 23.41
CA THR A 569 -2.59 -25.19 23.11
C THR A 569 -3.81 -25.94 22.59
N TYR A 570 -3.62 -26.67 21.52
CA TYR A 570 -4.62 -27.47 20.83
C TYR A 570 -4.21 -28.93 20.76
N PHE A 571 -5.16 -29.82 20.55
CA PHE A 571 -4.91 -31.21 20.22
C PHE A 571 -5.64 -31.59 18.95
N PHE A 572 -4.92 -32.14 17.99
CA PHE A 572 -5.48 -32.63 16.74
C PHE A 572 -5.39 -34.14 16.70
N CYS A 573 -6.48 -34.81 16.34
CA CYS A 573 -6.53 -36.26 16.21
C CYS A 573 -5.54 -36.77 15.15
N GLY A 574 -5.36 -38.08 15.06
CA GLY A 574 -4.48 -38.68 14.05
C GLY A 574 -4.93 -38.45 12.60
N ASP A 575 -6.21 -38.12 12.37
CA ASP A 575 -6.79 -37.68 11.12
C ASP A 575 -6.68 -36.14 10.88
N GLY A 576 -6.05 -35.40 11.79
CA GLY A 576 -5.89 -33.95 11.75
C GLY A 576 -7.08 -33.14 12.28
N ASN A 577 -8.20 -33.78 12.62
CA ASN A 577 -9.37 -33.09 13.16
C ASN A 577 -9.09 -32.50 14.56
N MET A 578 -9.42 -31.22 14.74
CA MET A 578 -9.28 -30.54 16.02
C MET A 578 -10.16 -31.17 17.09
N TYR A 579 -9.55 -31.53 18.20
CA TYR A 579 -10.24 -32.13 19.31
C TYR A 579 -10.93 -31.07 20.16
N THR A 580 -12.14 -31.39 20.59
CA THR A 580 -12.92 -30.59 21.55
C THR A 580 -13.51 -31.48 22.64
N GLY A 581 -13.73 -30.91 23.82
CA GLY A 581 -14.24 -31.66 24.96
C GLY A 581 -13.17 -32.30 25.83
N TRP A 582 -13.52 -33.32 26.57
CA TRP A 582 -12.62 -33.98 27.51
C TRP A 582 -11.67 -34.97 26.82
N LEU A 583 -10.37 -34.78 26.98
CA LEU A 583 -9.32 -35.68 26.54
C LEU A 583 -8.66 -36.35 27.76
N LYS A 584 -8.62 -37.69 27.77
CA LYS A 584 -7.80 -38.44 28.71
C LYS A 584 -6.57 -38.99 28.01
N GLN A 585 -5.39 -38.55 28.44
CA GLN A 585 -4.11 -39.00 27.89
C GLN A 585 -3.08 -39.13 29.01
N ASN A 586 -2.29 -40.23 29.01
CA ASN A 586 -1.27 -40.53 30.02
C ASN A 586 -1.79 -40.40 31.48
N ASN A 587 -3.01 -40.86 31.70
CA ASN A 587 -3.71 -40.81 33.01
C ASN A 587 -4.04 -39.38 33.53
N HIS A 588 -3.92 -38.35 32.68
CA HIS A 588 -4.34 -36.97 32.94
C HIS A 588 -5.58 -36.62 32.12
N TYR A 589 -6.39 -35.68 32.63
CA TYR A 589 -7.55 -35.13 31.95
C TYR A 589 -7.27 -33.70 31.53
N TYR A 590 -7.67 -33.38 30.29
CA TYR A 590 -7.59 -32.04 29.67
C TYR A 590 -8.97 -31.71 29.15
N TYR A 591 -9.26 -30.45 28.98
CA TYR A 591 -10.49 -30.01 28.31
C TYR A 591 -10.20 -28.98 27.24
N PHE A 592 -10.77 -29.17 26.07
CA PHE A 592 -10.67 -28.28 24.92
C PHE A 592 -12.04 -27.66 24.66
N ILE A 593 -12.11 -26.33 24.67
CA ILE A 593 -13.36 -25.61 24.41
C ILE A 593 -13.78 -25.72 22.93
N LYS A 594 -14.95 -25.19 22.60
CA LYS A 594 -15.52 -25.33 21.26
C LYS A 594 -14.61 -24.82 20.14
N ASN A 595 -13.76 -23.81 20.39
CA ASN A 595 -12.76 -23.33 19.43
C ASN A 595 -11.45 -24.14 19.45
N GLY A 596 -11.40 -25.23 20.21
CA GLY A 596 -10.25 -26.14 20.31
C GLY A 596 -9.15 -25.71 21.29
N ALA A 597 -9.23 -24.55 21.92
CA ALA A 597 -8.22 -24.10 22.87
C ALA A 597 -8.29 -24.89 24.17
N MET A 598 -7.14 -25.36 24.67
CA MET A 598 -7.02 -26.09 25.92
C MET A 598 -7.26 -25.16 27.10
N LEU A 599 -8.15 -25.57 28.01
CA LEU A 599 -8.40 -24.81 29.21
C LEU A 599 -7.21 -24.83 30.18
N LYS A 600 -6.96 -23.66 30.77
CA LYS A 600 -6.04 -23.46 31.89
C LYS A 600 -6.71 -22.60 32.97
N GLY A 601 -6.29 -22.79 34.20
CA GLY A 601 -6.88 -22.04 35.31
C GLY A 601 -8.24 -22.58 35.71
N LEU A 602 -9.03 -21.75 36.39
CA LEU A 602 -10.38 -22.07 36.86
C LEU A 602 -11.39 -21.83 35.74
N ASN A 603 -12.08 -22.88 35.34
CA ASN A 603 -13.09 -22.85 34.27
C ASN A 603 -14.34 -23.66 34.63
N THR A 604 -15.46 -23.30 33.97
CA THR A 604 -16.72 -24.02 34.09
C THR A 604 -17.01 -24.74 32.79
N VAL A 605 -17.21 -26.06 32.90
CA VAL A 605 -17.57 -26.98 31.84
C VAL A 605 -18.90 -27.64 32.20
N ASP A 606 -19.89 -27.50 31.33
CA ASP A 606 -21.25 -28.04 31.51
C ASP A 606 -21.86 -27.75 32.91
N GLY A 607 -21.66 -26.50 33.37
CA GLY A 607 -22.15 -26.01 34.65
C GLY A 607 -21.32 -26.45 35.87
N VAL A 608 -20.27 -27.24 35.69
CA VAL A 608 -19.36 -27.69 36.75
C VAL A 608 -18.00 -26.98 36.59
N SER A 609 -17.46 -26.44 37.69
CA SER A 609 -16.17 -25.77 37.68
C SER A 609 -15.03 -26.75 37.95
N TYR A 610 -13.98 -26.62 37.15
CA TYR A 610 -12.74 -27.41 37.21
C TYR A 610 -11.55 -26.48 37.23
N TYR A 611 -10.44 -26.96 37.78
CA TYR A 611 -9.16 -26.24 37.70
C TYR A 611 -8.15 -27.06 36.86
N PHE A 612 -7.59 -26.37 35.86
CA PHE A 612 -6.54 -26.87 35.00
C PHE A 612 -5.24 -26.11 35.29
N ASP A 613 -4.15 -26.83 35.48
CA ASP A 613 -2.84 -26.15 35.72
C ASP A 613 -2.29 -25.51 34.42
N GLU A 614 -1.10 -24.91 34.52
CA GLU A 614 -0.44 -24.27 33.39
C GLU A 614 -0.14 -25.24 32.22
N SER A 615 -0.08 -26.54 32.51
CA SER A 615 0.05 -27.60 31.51
C SER A 615 -1.31 -28.10 30.99
N GLY A 616 -2.42 -27.49 31.43
CA GLY A 616 -3.78 -27.90 31.07
C GLY A 616 -4.29 -29.16 31.79
N ILE A 617 -3.53 -29.69 32.72
CA ILE A 617 -3.93 -30.91 33.46
C ILE A 617 -4.97 -30.55 34.52
N MET A 618 -6.13 -31.22 34.45
CA MET A 618 -7.18 -31.12 35.50
C MET A 618 -6.64 -31.57 36.86
N ARG A 619 -6.74 -30.71 37.83
CA ARG A 619 -6.27 -30.96 39.19
C ARG A 619 -7.41 -31.31 40.14
N THR A 620 -7.08 -32.09 41.15
CA THR A 620 -7.98 -32.49 42.20
C THR A 620 -7.39 -32.16 43.57
N GLY A 621 -8.19 -32.11 44.61
CA GLY A 621 -7.77 -31.76 45.96
C GLY A 621 -7.77 -30.23 46.20
N TRP A 622 -7.01 -29.79 47.19
CA TRP A 622 -6.87 -28.37 47.54
C TRP A 622 -5.99 -27.63 46.57
N ILE A 623 -6.51 -26.56 46.00
CA ILE A 623 -5.79 -25.69 45.05
C ILE A 623 -5.90 -24.24 45.51
N LYS A 624 -4.77 -23.52 45.51
CA LYS A 624 -4.68 -22.09 45.79
C LYS A 624 -4.67 -21.29 44.49
N ILE A 625 -5.72 -20.49 44.27
CA ILE A 625 -5.86 -19.65 43.06
C ILE A 625 -6.03 -18.21 43.54
N SER A 626 -5.17 -17.31 43.06
CA SER A 626 -5.20 -15.85 43.40
C SER A 626 -5.34 -15.60 44.91
N ASN A 627 -4.52 -16.30 45.67
CA ASN A 627 -4.50 -16.27 47.16
C ASN A 627 -5.72 -16.82 47.87
N GLN A 628 -6.67 -17.50 47.17
CA GLN A 628 -7.85 -18.16 47.74
C GLN A 628 -7.75 -19.67 47.56
N TYR A 629 -8.26 -20.46 48.51
CA TYR A 629 -8.29 -21.92 48.45
C TYR A 629 -9.61 -22.41 47.92
N TYR A 630 -9.53 -23.39 47.05
CA TYR A 630 -10.64 -24.14 46.47
C TYR A 630 -10.38 -25.63 46.69
N TYR A 631 -11.42 -26.42 46.65
CA TYR A 631 -11.29 -27.87 46.70
C TYR A 631 -12.00 -28.52 45.52
N PHE A 632 -11.29 -29.37 44.83
CA PHE A 632 -11.80 -30.16 43.73
C PHE A 632 -11.86 -31.64 44.10
N ASN A 633 -13.01 -32.25 43.93
CA ASN A 633 -13.21 -33.65 44.32
C ASN A 633 -12.43 -34.62 43.40
N GLY A 634 -12.56 -35.93 43.62
CA GLY A 634 -11.85 -36.98 42.86
C GLY A 634 -12.22 -37.00 41.35
N SER A 635 -13.36 -36.42 40.95
CA SER A 635 -13.73 -36.23 39.55
C SER A 635 -13.26 -34.91 38.98
N GLY A 636 -12.55 -34.09 39.76
CA GLY A 636 -12.10 -32.75 39.36
C GLY A 636 -13.13 -31.65 39.54
N ALA A 637 -14.36 -31.98 39.96
CA ALA A 637 -15.42 -31.00 40.14
C ALA A 637 -15.18 -30.12 41.37
N MET A 638 -15.33 -28.80 41.23
CA MET A 638 -15.21 -27.84 42.34
C MET A 638 -16.33 -28.05 43.36
N VAL A 639 -15.94 -28.26 44.59
CA VAL A 639 -16.89 -28.38 45.70
C VAL A 639 -17.40 -26.99 46.10
N LYS A 640 -18.71 -26.88 46.26
CA LYS A 640 -19.41 -25.64 46.66
C LYS A 640 -20.42 -25.92 47.75
N ASN A 641 -20.70 -24.96 48.61
CA ASN A 641 -21.70 -25.03 49.68
C ASN A 641 -21.56 -26.29 50.56
N GLN A 642 -20.34 -26.72 50.82
CA GLN A 642 -20.08 -28.00 51.50
C GLN A 642 -18.83 -27.94 52.38
N TRP A 643 -18.84 -28.74 53.46
CA TRP A 643 -17.67 -28.98 54.30
C TRP A 643 -16.74 -30.04 53.67
N VAL A 644 -15.47 -29.77 53.69
CA VAL A 644 -14.38 -30.71 53.39
C VAL A 644 -13.46 -30.75 54.59
N GLY A 645 -13.64 -31.80 55.43
CA GLY A 645 -13.01 -31.77 56.75
C GLY A 645 -13.49 -30.59 57.58
N ASN A 646 -12.55 -29.80 58.09
CA ASN A 646 -12.86 -28.61 58.92
C ASN A 646 -12.98 -27.31 58.12
N TYR A 647 -13.02 -27.37 56.78
CA TYR A 647 -13.06 -26.20 55.90
C TYR A 647 -14.37 -26.17 55.11
N TYR A 648 -14.98 -25.02 55.01
CA TYR A 648 -16.21 -24.86 54.25
C TYR A 648 -15.96 -24.14 52.91
N LEU A 649 -16.47 -24.70 51.84
CA LEU A 649 -16.44 -24.09 50.52
C LEU A 649 -17.76 -23.34 50.32
N LEU A 650 -17.62 -22.05 50.01
CA LEU A 650 -18.77 -21.16 49.74
C LEU A 650 -19.49 -21.56 48.43
N SER A 651 -20.58 -20.88 48.11
CA SER A 651 -21.28 -21.05 46.82
C SER A 651 -20.40 -20.68 45.63
N THR A 652 -19.41 -19.84 45.86
CA THR A 652 -18.36 -19.50 44.87
C THR A 652 -17.29 -20.57 44.70
N GLY A 653 -17.25 -21.57 45.59
CA GLY A 653 -16.18 -22.56 45.69
C GLY A 653 -14.97 -22.13 46.52
N ILE A 654 -14.91 -20.87 46.94
CA ILE A 654 -13.82 -20.34 47.76
C ILE A 654 -13.94 -20.89 49.18
N MET A 655 -12.82 -21.29 49.77
CA MET A 655 -12.77 -21.63 51.17
C MET A 655 -13.14 -20.43 52.02
N ALA A 656 -14.15 -20.57 52.81
CA ALA A 656 -14.60 -19.53 53.71
C ALA A 656 -13.52 -19.20 54.72
N THR A 657 -13.30 -17.91 54.99
CA THR A 657 -12.36 -17.40 56.00
C THR A 657 -13.01 -16.25 56.76
N ASN A 658 -12.72 -16.16 58.04
CA ASN A 658 -13.21 -15.08 58.91
C ASN A 658 -14.73 -14.82 58.83
N GLN A 659 -15.53 -15.86 58.71
CA GLN A 659 -16.98 -15.75 58.57
C GLN A 659 -17.74 -16.89 59.19
N TRP A 660 -19.06 -16.70 59.34
CA TRP A 660 -19.95 -17.70 59.82
C TRP A 660 -20.61 -18.50 58.69
N ILE A 661 -20.65 -19.81 58.84
CA ILE A 661 -21.36 -20.70 57.99
C ILE A 661 -22.48 -21.34 58.85
N GLY A 662 -23.64 -20.75 58.80
CA GLY A 662 -24.73 -21.07 59.77
C GLY A 662 -24.25 -20.83 61.18
N ASN A 663 -24.14 -21.92 62.00
CA ASN A 663 -23.68 -21.85 63.37
C ASN A 663 -22.17 -22.12 63.55
N TYR A 664 -21.40 -22.24 62.48
CA TYR A 664 -19.97 -22.56 62.51
C TYR A 664 -19.16 -21.38 62.00
N TYR A 665 -18.22 -20.86 62.79
CA TYR A 665 -17.30 -19.83 62.33
C TYR A 665 -16.00 -20.45 61.83
N VAL A 666 -15.54 -20.00 60.66
CA VAL A 666 -14.23 -20.35 60.17
C VAL A 666 -13.26 -19.17 60.33
N GLY A 667 -12.04 -19.49 60.79
CA GLY A 667 -11.00 -18.53 61.10
C GLY A 667 -10.29 -17.95 59.84
N ALA A 668 -9.23 -17.19 60.05
CA ALA A 668 -8.43 -16.59 58.97
C ALA A 668 -7.74 -17.66 58.10
N ASP A 669 -7.46 -18.81 58.66
CA ASP A 669 -6.91 -19.98 57.98
C ASP A 669 -7.98 -20.89 57.33
N GLY A 670 -9.27 -20.49 57.44
CA GLY A 670 -10.41 -21.21 56.93
C GLY A 670 -10.89 -22.36 57.81
N ALA A 671 -10.15 -22.71 58.83
CA ALA A 671 -10.54 -23.82 59.72
C ALA A 671 -11.72 -23.46 60.64
N TRP A 672 -12.63 -24.40 60.87
CA TRP A 672 -13.71 -24.22 61.82
C TRP A 672 -13.17 -23.98 63.23
N ILE A 673 -13.61 -22.87 63.84
CA ILE A 673 -13.27 -22.48 65.21
C ILE A 673 -14.52 -22.70 66.08
N PRO A 674 -14.49 -23.64 67.02
CA PRO A 674 -15.57 -23.79 67.93
C PRO A 674 -15.81 -22.52 68.80
N ASN A 675 -17.07 -22.10 68.97
CA ASN A 675 -17.48 -20.98 69.81
C ASN A 675 -16.95 -19.57 69.37
N ALA A 676 -16.72 -19.36 68.12
CA ALA A 676 -16.31 -18.08 67.58
C ALA A 676 -17.42 -17.01 67.56
N PRO A 677 -17.11 -15.72 67.65
CA PRO A 677 -18.09 -14.64 67.66
C PRO A 677 -18.74 -14.36 66.29
N VAL A 678 -20.04 -13.98 66.29
CA VAL A 678 -20.87 -13.90 65.04
C VAL A 678 -20.90 -12.48 64.50
N THR A 679 -20.61 -12.29 63.18
CA THR A 679 -21.04 -11.08 62.45
C THR A 679 -22.20 -11.44 61.53
N LYS A 680 -23.19 -10.55 61.39
CA LYS A 680 -24.36 -10.82 60.55
C LYS A 680 -24.98 -9.56 59.94
N TRP A 681 -25.62 -9.70 58.81
CA TRP A 681 -26.57 -8.74 58.29
C TRP A 681 -27.80 -8.66 59.21
N VAL A 682 -28.20 -7.45 59.56
CA VAL A 682 -29.40 -7.14 60.35
C VAL A 682 -30.30 -6.27 59.48
N LYS A 683 -31.55 -6.64 59.39
CA LYS A 683 -32.57 -5.87 58.72
C LYS A 683 -33.43 -5.15 59.79
N GLU A 684 -33.46 -3.82 59.77
CA GLU A 684 -34.28 -3.00 60.63
C GLU A 684 -35.25 -2.17 59.76
N GLY A 685 -36.50 -2.58 59.75
CA GLY A 685 -37.51 -2.02 58.85
C GLY A 685 -37.15 -2.31 57.40
N ASN A 686 -36.98 -1.30 56.55
CA ASN A 686 -36.53 -1.42 55.19
C ASN A 686 -35.00 -1.29 55.06
N ASN A 687 -34.28 -1.01 56.14
CA ASN A 687 -32.85 -0.77 56.13
C ASN A 687 -32.01 -1.97 56.47
N TRP A 688 -30.91 -2.14 55.75
CA TRP A 688 -29.91 -3.18 56.05
C TRP A 688 -28.72 -2.57 56.77
N LYS A 689 -28.26 -3.21 57.84
CA LYS A 689 -27.10 -2.88 58.66
C LYS A 689 -26.16 -4.08 58.75
N TYR A 690 -24.89 -3.86 59.03
CA TYR A 690 -23.94 -4.93 59.23
C TYR A 690 -23.39 -4.92 60.67
N LEU A 691 -23.74 -5.94 61.40
CA LEU A 691 -23.43 -6.04 62.81
C LEU A 691 -22.17 -6.86 63.04
N ASN A 692 -21.21 -6.30 63.74
CA ASN A 692 -20.14 -7.08 64.36
C ASN A 692 -20.60 -7.56 65.75
N THR A 693 -20.83 -8.83 65.84
CA THR A 693 -21.41 -9.43 67.06
C THR A 693 -20.42 -9.54 68.24
N LYS A 694 -19.10 -9.47 67.94
CA LYS A 694 -18.08 -9.48 69.01
C LYS A 694 -17.99 -8.10 69.72
N THR A 695 -18.19 -7.02 69.04
CA THR A 695 -18.21 -5.67 69.56
C THR A 695 -19.60 -5.12 69.76
N ASN A 696 -20.63 -5.82 69.28
CA ASN A 696 -22.00 -5.40 69.20
C ASN A 696 -22.18 -4.01 68.59
N THR A 697 -21.40 -3.75 67.52
CA THR A 697 -21.40 -2.47 66.80
C THR A 697 -21.76 -2.66 65.36
N TYR A 698 -22.42 -1.69 64.76
CA TYR A 698 -22.70 -1.67 63.34
C TYR A 698 -21.56 -0.98 62.54
N SER A 699 -21.36 -1.35 61.33
CA SER A 699 -20.49 -0.62 60.41
C SER A 699 -21.14 0.75 60.10
N THR A 700 -20.41 1.85 60.37
CA THR A 700 -20.89 3.25 60.29
C THR A 700 -19.91 4.10 59.50
N SER A 701 -20.39 4.93 58.57
CA SER A 701 -19.59 5.78 57.69
C SER A 701 -18.40 5.05 57.03
N LYS A 702 -18.67 3.86 56.51
CA LYS A 702 -17.59 2.93 56.20
C LYS A 702 -17.91 2.07 54.97
N TRP A 703 -16.89 1.88 54.18
CA TRP A 703 -16.86 0.86 53.13
C TRP A 703 -16.63 -0.52 53.73
N GLU A 704 -17.49 -1.47 53.40
CA GLU A 704 -17.30 -2.88 53.75
C GLU A 704 -17.31 -3.76 52.52
N LYS A 705 -16.28 -4.63 52.38
CA LYS A 705 -16.22 -5.62 51.34
C LYS A 705 -16.74 -6.97 51.88
N ILE A 706 -17.97 -7.27 51.55
CA ILE A 706 -18.67 -8.47 52.07
C ILE A 706 -18.89 -9.45 50.90
N ASN A 707 -18.34 -10.66 50.96
CA ASN A 707 -18.41 -11.65 49.88
C ASN A 707 -17.91 -11.14 48.53
N ASN A 708 -16.80 -10.36 48.53
CA ASN A 708 -16.18 -9.75 47.38
C ASN A 708 -16.97 -8.59 46.70
N VAL A 709 -18.08 -8.18 47.31
CA VAL A 709 -18.91 -7.05 46.89
C VAL A 709 -18.69 -5.88 47.85
N TRP A 710 -18.55 -4.66 47.29
CA TRP A 710 -18.40 -3.47 48.05
C TRP A 710 -19.77 -2.89 48.40
N TYR A 711 -19.93 -2.52 49.70
CA TYR A 711 -21.06 -1.83 50.29
C TYR A 711 -20.56 -0.60 51.03
N TYR A 712 -21.41 0.41 51.14
CA TYR A 712 -21.14 1.55 52.00
C TYR A 712 -22.26 1.70 53.03
N PHE A 713 -21.87 1.97 54.26
CA PHE A 713 -22.79 2.24 55.37
C PHE A 713 -22.65 3.71 55.76
N ASN A 714 -23.77 4.41 55.77
CA ASN A 714 -23.81 5.84 56.12
C ASN A 714 -23.64 6.09 57.65
N GLU A 715 -23.80 7.35 58.09
CA GLU A 715 -23.67 7.77 59.50
C GLU A 715 -24.66 7.10 60.42
N GLU A 716 -25.84 6.71 59.94
CA GLU A 716 -26.87 5.94 60.68
C GLU A 716 -26.61 4.44 60.59
N SER A 717 -25.48 3.97 60.09
CA SER A 717 -25.12 2.59 59.87
C SER A 717 -26.00 1.87 58.84
N ILE A 718 -26.71 2.59 58.00
CA ILE A 718 -27.60 2.05 56.96
C ILE A 718 -26.81 1.81 55.68
N MET A 719 -26.98 0.62 55.08
CA MET A 719 -26.45 0.33 53.78
C MET A 719 -27.09 1.24 52.73
N VAL A 720 -26.24 1.97 51.99
CA VAL A 720 -26.72 2.88 50.94
C VAL A 720 -27.11 2.15 49.66
N THR A 721 -28.08 2.73 48.95
CA THR A 721 -28.52 2.28 47.60
C THR A 721 -28.73 3.52 46.73
N GLY A 722 -28.75 3.33 45.42
CA GLY A 722 -28.91 4.43 44.47
C GLY A 722 -27.63 5.23 44.24
N LEU A 723 -27.77 6.45 43.76
CA LEU A 723 -26.66 7.36 43.51
C LEU A 723 -26.29 8.09 44.83
N ASN A 724 -25.03 7.99 45.22
CA ASN A 724 -24.55 8.62 46.48
C ASN A 724 -23.18 9.28 46.19
N THR A 725 -23.00 10.46 46.80
CA THR A 725 -21.70 11.15 46.79
C THR A 725 -20.95 10.83 48.09
N ILE A 726 -19.82 10.15 47.96
CA ILE A 726 -18.97 9.75 49.08
C ILE A 726 -17.58 10.36 48.85
N GLU A 727 -17.07 11.13 49.81
CA GLU A 727 -15.78 11.81 49.70
C GLU A 727 -15.61 12.61 48.40
N GLY A 728 -16.70 13.29 47.95
CA GLY A 728 -16.68 14.15 46.73
C GLY A 728 -16.72 13.41 45.39
N LYS A 729 -16.92 12.09 45.41
CA LYS A 729 -17.09 11.28 44.19
C LYS A 729 -18.47 10.60 44.20
N ASP A 730 -19.07 10.50 43.03
CA ASP A 730 -20.37 9.87 42.87
C ASP A 730 -20.21 8.39 42.60
N TYR A 731 -20.95 7.59 43.35
CA TYR A 731 -21.01 6.12 43.21
C TYR A 731 -22.45 5.68 43.06
N TYR A 732 -22.67 4.65 42.33
CA TYR A 732 -23.98 4.05 42.23
C TYR A 732 -24.01 2.66 42.88
N PHE A 733 -24.98 2.45 43.74
CA PHE A 733 -25.26 1.18 44.40
C PHE A 733 -26.58 0.64 43.86
N ASN A 734 -26.62 -0.61 43.49
CA ASN A 734 -27.85 -1.25 43.05
C ASN A 734 -28.84 -1.42 44.23
N THR A 735 -30.03 -1.95 43.95
CA THR A 735 -31.08 -2.15 44.96
C THR A 735 -30.70 -3.13 46.09
N SER A 736 -29.66 -3.95 45.89
CA SER A 736 -29.10 -4.82 46.94
C SER A 736 -27.94 -4.17 47.71
N GLY A 737 -27.64 -2.89 47.47
CA GLY A 737 -26.53 -2.14 48.06
C GLY A 737 -25.16 -2.45 47.47
N ALA A 738 -25.04 -3.25 46.43
CA ALA A 738 -23.78 -3.55 45.83
C ALA A 738 -23.30 -2.40 44.92
N MET A 739 -22.04 -1.96 45.09
CA MET A 739 -21.42 -0.93 44.27
C MET A 739 -21.31 -1.40 42.79
N VAL A 740 -21.71 -0.55 41.86
CA VAL A 740 -21.72 -0.80 40.43
C VAL A 740 -20.47 -0.23 39.79
N THR A 741 -19.91 -0.98 38.81
CA THR A 741 -18.80 -0.53 37.94
C THR A 741 -19.14 -0.82 36.46
N GLY A 742 -18.53 -0.09 35.55
CA GLY A 742 -18.81 -0.20 34.12
C GLY A 742 -19.99 0.68 33.67
N TRP A 743 -20.60 0.35 32.52
CA TRP A 743 -21.74 1.08 31.99
C TRP A 743 -23.00 0.81 32.79
N GLY A 744 -23.66 1.85 33.25
CA GLY A 744 -24.93 1.79 33.99
C GLY A 744 -25.98 2.74 33.39
N LYS A 745 -27.24 2.29 33.35
CA LYS A 745 -28.34 3.12 32.86
C LYS A 745 -29.19 3.59 34.02
N LEU A 746 -29.25 4.92 34.25
CA LEU A 746 -30.06 5.55 35.30
C LEU A 746 -31.03 6.53 34.66
N ASN A 747 -32.31 6.46 35.03
CA ASN A 747 -33.36 7.36 34.51
C ASN A 747 -33.32 7.49 32.97
N ASN A 748 -33.12 6.37 32.32
CA ASN A 748 -33.03 6.24 30.85
C ASN A 748 -31.81 6.89 30.20
N LYS A 749 -30.81 7.36 30.98
CA LYS A 749 -29.54 7.92 30.53
C LYS A 749 -28.38 6.99 30.86
N TRP A 750 -27.34 6.98 30.03
CA TRP A 750 -26.15 6.19 30.23
C TRP A 750 -25.06 6.93 31.00
N TYR A 751 -24.42 6.22 31.92
CA TYR A 751 -23.30 6.67 32.74
C TYR A 751 -22.22 5.60 32.74
N TYR A 752 -20.99 5.95 33.01
CA TYR A 752 -19.92 5.00 33.19
C TYR A 752 -19.28 5.12 34.58
N PHE A 753 -19.19 3.99 35.27
CA PHE A 753 -18.58 3.93 36.59
C PHE A 753 -17.23 3.20 36.45
N GLN A 754 -16.16 3.86 36.86
CA GLN A 754 -14.80 3.36 36.77
C GLN A 754 -14.62 2.07 37.58
N ALA A 755 -13.48 1.35 37.45
CA ALA A 755 -13.18 0.17 38.25
C ALA A 755 -13.14 0.46 39.77
N SER A 756 -12.92 1.73 40.15
CA SER A 756 -13.04 2.22 41.55
C SER A 756 -14.49 2.39 42.02
N GLY A 757 -15.45 2.28 41.14
CA GLY A 757 -16.86 2.61 41.35
C GLY A 757 -17.21 4.08 41.12
N ALA A 758 -16.24 4.98 41.02
CA ALA A 758 -16.49 6.42 40.82
C ALA A 758 -17.02 6.72 39.40
N MET A 759 -18.03 7.60 39.31
CA MET A 759 -18.62 8.02 38.05
C MET A 759 -17.62 8.82 37.22
N ALA A 760 -17.49 8.44 35.96
CA ALA A 760 -16.68 9.16 34.96
C ALA A 760 -17.40 10.41 34.48
N LYS A 761 -16.70 11.56 34.41
CA LYS A 761 -17.24 12.85 33.97
C LYS A 761 -16.24 13.57 33.06
N SER A 762 -16.73 14.35 32.11
CA SER A 762 -15.95 15.22 31.22
C SER A 762 -14.82 14.46 30.50
N GLN A 763 -15.06 13.21 30.04
CA GLN A 763 -14.05 12.37 29.41
C GLN A 763 -14.63 11.39 28.38
N TRP A 764 -13.77 10.94 27.47
CA TRP A 764 -14.09 9.87 26.55
C TRP A 764 -13.87 8.50 27.21
N ILE A 765 -14.84 7.62 27.02
CA ILE A 765 -14.72 6.19 27.31
C ILE A 765 -14.90 5.42 26.00
N GLN A 766 -13.80 5.01 25.40
CA GLN A 766 -13.78 4.47 24.04
C GLN A 766 -14.40 5.48 23.05
N ASP A 767 -15.48 5.12 22.39
CA ASP A 767 -16.14 5.95 21.38
C ASP A 767 -17.23 6.89 21.95
N TYR A 768 -17.41 6.90 23.27
CA TYR A 768 -18.51 7.60 23.95
C TYR A 768 -17.99 8.71 24.88
N TYR A 769 -18.61 9.87 24.85
CA TYR A 769 -18.23 10.99 25.73
C TYR A 769 -19.16 11.13 26.90
N LEU A 770 -18.60 11.20 28.10
CA LEU A 770 -19.34 11.52 29.34
C LEU A 770 -19.24 13.02 29.61
N LYS A 771 -20.39 13.69 29.73
CA LYS A 771 -20.52 15.12 30.05
C LYS A 771 -20.08 15.42 31.49
N GLU A 772 -20.04 16.70 31.88
CA GLU A 772 -19.67 17.15 33.22
C GLU A 772 -20.62 16.58 34.31
N ASN A 773 -21.89 16.38 33.97
CA ASN A 773 -22.86 15.74 34.83
C ASN A 773 -22.79 14.21 34.83
N GLY A 774 -21.85 13.62 34.12
CA GLY A 774 -21.64 12.16 33.97
C GLY A 774 -22.52 11.47 32.92
N GLU A 775 -23.50 12.15 32.31
CA GLU A 775 -24.35 11.57 31.27
C GLU A 775 -23.58 11.38 29.94
N MET A 776 -23.82 10.28 29.27
CA MET A 776 -23.30 10.06 27.93
C MET A 776 -23.93 11.03 26.92
N ALA A 777 -23.12 11.72 26.20
CA ALA A 777 -23.54 12.61 25.12
C ALA A 777 -24.21 11.84 24.00
N THR A 778 -25.29 12.35 23.42
CA THR A 778 -25.97 11.76 22.27
C THR A 778 -26.52 12.82 21.33
N SER A 779 -26.44 12.61 20.03
CA SER A 779 -26.97 13.53 19.00
C SER A 779 -26.46 14.96 19.14
N GLU A 780 -25.21 15.15 19.53
CA GLU A 780 -24.62 16.47 19.77
C GLU A 780 -23.14 16.56 19.33
N ILE A 781 -22.65 17.79 19.17
CA ILE A 781 -21.23 18.04 18.87
C ILE A 781 -20.46 18.13 20.18
N VAL A 782 -19.41 17.33 20.32
CA VAL A 782 -18.49 17.36 21.45
C VAL A 782 -17.09 17.76 20.94
N GLY A 783 -16.75 19.02 21.09
CA GLY A 783 -15.51 19.57 20.55
C GLY A 783 -15.49 19.51 19.02
N MET A 784 -14.65 18.65 18.47
CA MET A 784 -14.54 18.45 17.01
C MET A 784 -15.28 17.20 16.50
N TYR A 785 -15.97 16.48 17.37
CA TYR A 785 -16.63 15.22 17.06
C TYR A 785 -18.14 15.36 17.14
N TYR A 786 -18.90 14.65 16.34
CA TYR A 786 -20.33 14.50 16.51
C TYR A 786 -20.62 13.08 17.02
N VAL A 787 -21.33 13.00 18.11
CA VAL A 787 -21.86 11.74 18.63
C VAL A 787 -23.31 11.55 18.15
N ASP A 788 -23.62 10.38 17.61
CA ASP A 788 -24.94 10.05 17.10
C ASP A 788 -25.95 9.71 18.22
N SER A 789 -27.13 9.28 17.85
CA SER A 789 -28.18 8.90 18.79
C SER A 789 -27.81 7.68 19.66
N THR A 790 -26.80 6.91 19.28
CA THR A 790 -26.29 5.80 20.09
C THR A 790 -25.22 6.26 21.09
N GLY A 791 -24.72 7.50 20.94
CA GLY A 791 -23.65 8.09 21.72
C GLY A 791 -22.26 7.91 21.11
N ALA A 792 -22.11 7.10 20.06
CA ALA A 792 -20.83 6.88 19.40
C ALA A 792 -20.50 8.02 18.44
N TYR A 793 -19.23 8.45 18.40
CA TYR A 793 -18.85 9.46 17.42
C TYR A 793 -18.75 8.91 16.00
N VAL A 794 -19.19 9.72 15.04
CA VAL A 794 -19.26 9.32 13.62
C VAL A 794 -17.93 9.56 12.91
N LYS A 795 -17.66 8.72 11.89
CA LYS A 795 -16.46 8.78 11.05
C LYS A 795 -16.83 8.69 9.57
N ASN A 796 -16.08 9.36 8.71
CA ASN A 796 -16.24 9.31 7.26
C ASN A 796 -17.69 9.55 6.80
N LYS A 797 -18.37 10.52 7.39
CA LYS A 797 -19.81 10.67 7.18
C LYS A 797 -20.25 12.13 7.15
N TRP A 798 -21.18 12.41 6.23
CA TRP A 798 -21.99 13.62 6.27
C TRP A 798 -23.08 13.46 7.31
N VAL A 799 -23.26 14.48 8.11
CA VAL A 799 -24.30 14.54 9.14
C VAL A 799 -25.06 15.85 9.03
N LEU A 800 -26.38 15.75 8.98
CA LEU A 800 -27.28 16.91 9.08
C LEU A 800 -27.50 17.23 10.56
N ILE A 801 -27.09 18.41 10.98
CA ILE A 801 -27.27 18.89 12.35
C ILE A 801 -28.03 20.22 12.30
N GLY A 802 -29.27 20.20 12.79
CA GLY A 802 -30.22 21.31 12.52
C GLY A 802 -30.53 21.39 11.02
N GLU A 803 -30.24 22.52 10.40
CA GLU A 803 -30.43 22.74 8.95
C GLU A 803 -29.13 22.65 8.15
N ASP A 804 -27.99 22.38 8.79
CA ASP A 804 -26.66 22.43 8.19
C ASP A 804 -26.04 21.05 8.07
N TYR A 805 -25.35 20.81 6.96
CA TYR A 805 -24.53 19.62 6.78
C TYR A 805 -23.08 19.84 7.23
N TYR A 806 -22.57 18.87 7.94
CA TYR A 806 -21.19 18.78 8.38
C TYR A 806 -20.58 17.47 7.86
N TYR A 807 -19.29 17.47 7.67
CA TYR A 807 -18.57 16.23 7.36
C TYR A 807 -17.55 15.91 8.45
N PHE A 808 -17.56 14.67 8.89
CA PHE A 808 -16.60 14.16 9.86
C PHE A 808 -15.65 13.17 9.17
N ASP A 809 -14.35 13.38 9.29
CA ASP A 809 -13.29 12.63 8.62
C ASP A 809 -13.11 11.21 9.18
N GLY A 810 -12.10 10.46 8.69
CA GLY A 810 -11.77 9.10 9.13
C GLY A 810 -11.32 9.01 10.60
N SER A 811 -10.88 10.13 11.19
CA SER A 811 -10.57 10.22 12.60
C SER A 811 -11.79 10.65 13.44
N GLY A 812 -12.91 10.91 12.80
CA GLY A 812 -14.14 11.42 13.42
C GLY A 812 -14.15 12.91 13.67
N LYS A 813 -13.16 13.67 13.21
CA LYS A 813 -13.10 15.14 13.42
C LYS A 813 -13.88 15.87 12.36
N MET A 814 -14.56 16.93 12.77
CA MET A 814 -15.26 17.86 11.90
C MET A 814 -14.28 18.51 10.92
N VAL A 815 -14.56 18.40 9.66
CA VAL A 815 -13.79 19.05 8.59
C VAL A 815 -14.20 20.51 8.48
N LYS A 816 -13.21 21.39 8.31
CA LYS A 816 -13.41 22.83 8.16
C LYS A 816 -12.51 23.39 7.07
N ASN A 817 -12.94 24.49 6.42
CA ASN A 817 -12.19 25.19 5.37
C ASN A 817 -11.68 24.27 4.26
N LYS A 818 -12.53 23.33 3.81
CA LYS A 818 -12.09 22.29 2.88
C LYS A 818 -13.21 21.79 1.98
N TRP A 819 -12.85 21.45 0.74
CA TRP A 819 -13.74 20.74 -0.18
C TRP A 819 -13.80 19.25 0.16
N ILE A 820 -14.99 18.68 0.11
CA ILE A 820 -15.28 17.24 0.17
C ILE A 820 -16.13 16.89 -1.05
N GLY A 821 -15.48 16.40 -2.10
CA GLY A 821 -16.09 16.28 -3.43
C GLY A 821 -16.48 17.66 -3.95
N ASP A 822 -17.72 17.80 -4.38
CA ASP A 822 -18.29 19.04 -4.92
C ASP A 822 -18.78 20.03 -3.85
N TYR A 823 -18.56 19.75 -2.57
CA TYR A 823 -19.11 20.50 -1.45
C TYR A 823 -18.01 21.12 -0.59
N TYR A 824 -18.17 22.39 -0.22
CA TYR A 824 -17.20 23.08 0.62
C TYR A 824 -17.67 23.20 2.07
N LEU A 825 -16.82 22.87 3.02
CA LEU A 825 -17.03 23.09 4.43
C LEU A 825 -16.37 24.42 4.85
N GLY A 826 -17.13 25.33 5.42
CA GLY A 826 -16.65 26.63 5.91
C GLY A 826 -15.75 26.55 7.15
N SER A 827 -15.34 27.70 7.69
CA SER A 827 -14.53 27.79 8.91
C SER A 827 -15.26 27.30 10.16
N ASP A 828 -16.59 27.34 10.13
CA ASP A 828 -17.47 26.82 11.17
C ASP A 828 -17.73 25.31 11.03
N GLY A 829 -17.34 24.72 9.90
CA GLY A 829 -17.56 23.31 9.55
C GLY A 829 -18.87 23.06 8.84
N LYS A 830 -19.68 24.06 8.57
CA LYS A 830 -20.94 23.92 7.80
C LYS A 830 -20.66 23.85 6.31
N MET A 831 -21.47 23.08 5.62
CA MET A 831 -21.46 23.06 4.16
C MET A 831 -21.96 24.40 3.62
N ALA A 832 -21.14 25.07 2.85
CA ALA A 832 -21.46 26.32 2.20
C ALA A 832 -22.58 26.12 1.17
N ARG A 833 -23.52 27.07 1.10
CA ARG A 833 -24.63 27.05 0.15
C ARG A 833 -24.84 28.45 -0.41
N ASP A 834 -25.26 28.50 -1.66
CA ASP A 834 -25.61 29.73 -2.36
C ASP A 834 -24.55 30.84 -2.19
N THR A 835 -23.30 30.49 -2.37
CA THR A 835 -22.19 31.42 -2.11
C THR A 835 -20.96 31.13 -2.95
N TRP A 836 -20.07 32.11 -3.01
CA TRP A 836 -18.75 31.99 -3.65
C TRP A 836 -17.67 31.56 -2.66
N ILE A 837 -16.87 30.59 -3.05
CA ILE A 837 -15.71 30.14 -2.31
C ILE A 837 -14.48 30.42 -3.19
N GLY A 838 -13.91 31.60 -3.04
CA GLY A 838 -12.95 32.12 -4.03
C GLY A 838 -13.62 32.27 -5.39
N ASP A 839 -13.08 31.61 -6.40
CA ASP A 839 -13.61 31.63 -7.78
C ASP A 839 -14.66 30.53 -8.05
N TYR A 840 -15.09 29.80 -7.05
CA TYR A 840 -16.04 28.69 -7.16
C TYR A 840 -17.36 29.00 -6.49
N TYR A 841 -18.46 28.92 -7.26
CA TYR A 841 -19.80 29.11 -6.74
C TYR A 841 -20.42 27.75 -6.36
N VAL A 842 -21.00 27.67 -5.16
CA VAL A 842 -21.84 26.55 -4.74
C VAL A 842 -23.32 26.96 -4.72
N ASP A 843 -24.19 26.09 -5.23
CA ASP A 843 -25.63 26.31 -5.32
C ASP A 843 -26.35 26.24 -3.95
N GLU A 844 -27.68 26.40 -3.97
CA GLU A 844 -28.52 26.29 -2.77
C GLU A 844 -28.45 24.92 -2.08
N ASN A 845 -28.06 23.88 -2.79
CA ASN A 845 -27.84 22.54 -2.26
C ASN A 845 -26.39 22.34 -1.79
N GLY A 846 -25.57 23.37 -1.90
CA GLY A 846 -24.15 23.36 -1.51
C GLY A 846 -23.22 22.78 -2.57
N LYS A 847 -23.74 22.40 -3.75
CA LYS A 847 -22.94 21.77 -4.79
C LYS A 847 -22.24 22.81 -5.65
N TRP A 848 -20.98 22.57 -5.93
CA TRP A 848 -20.21 23.40 -6.86
C TRP A 848 -20.85 23.41 -8.26
N VAL A 849 -20.99 24.59 -8.83
CA VAL A 849 -21.56 24.83 -10.17
C VAL A 849 -20.42 25.27 -11.10
N PRO A 850 -19.94 24.39 -11.98
CA PRO A 850 -18.90 24.73 -12.94
C PRO A 850 -19.34 25.83 -13.91
N GLY A 851 -18.54 26.88 -14.05
CA GLY A 851 -18.74 27.92 -15.11
C GLY A 851 -19.74 29.03 -14.78
N ARG A 852 -20.17 29.20 -13.53
CA ARG A 852 -20.96 30.34 -13.07
C ARG A 852 -20.04 31.50 -12.65
#